data_57d450eec58af3c3575ae23d9e12cdf7
#
_entry.id   57d450eec58af3c3575ae23d9e12cdf7
#
_cell.length_a   1.000
_cell.length_b   1.000
_cell.length_c   1.000
_cell.angle_alpha   90.00
_cell.angle_beta   90.00
_cell.angle_gamma   90.00
#
_symmetry.space_group_name_H-M   'P 1'
#
loop_
_entity.id
_entity.type
_entity.pdbx_description
1 polymer ?
#
loop_
_entity_poly.entity_id
_entity_poly.type
_entity_poly.pdbx_seq_one_letter_code
_entity_poly.pdbx_strand_id
1 'polypeptide(L)'
;MTNEKYPNLFKPLRIGSMVAKNRINFEPTAISCSNADGSVSELDIAVYSELAKGGYAMINIGGCTPDSKTGRVTVTGIIADEDNMIPGMSLLANSIHKYGALAIPQIQHPGRQCPMPKGSYMSTNDMVIRLPWSAGHEIVFANAEEKGKEIKAMSTSEILDNIELWSLAAWRCQQAGFDGVCLHAAHGYLMSAFMSPYLNRRIDRFGGSFENRMLYPLSVIKEIKNKCGKDFPVIVRYSANEWVPGGIDTQEAQRIAVALERGGADALDLSQCIQETPGAGFDPMQYDEGWTIYSAEAVKPLVKIPVMISHALRTPAFMESVIAEGKADMVGQCRQALADPYWPLKVQMGREEKIRKCISCLTGCWQESMMAKKNIACAINPICGDLEFYKMDKSRAKKSLKIGIVGGGPGGMEAARWAVMKGHIPTIFEREAELGGAILGCCLVPGKDKMKWHADWMRNEVRDLGVDVRMGHEPAFEELKEYDIVLNATGAVSYVPEVNGLADKVVPLEHAFACPKVTCEFYPKESGRRPVKLGEKVVVWGDHYGAADLVAYLGAIGKDVTVVTDQKEFGSSVEVIHMYVLRKRMAQGDAEALSSKPYKYPVKVFESARLYSIGGNEVKVIDKSMNITTIPADDVVTCYTKPNTGMSAVFDQLEASGTPVVTIGDAKSPRNLHAAIKEGAQFVLQLSPDHLMKNANGALIDDLPLDAMELF
;
A
#
# COMPACT_ATOMS: atom_id res chain seq x y z
N MET A 1 3.04 -25.27 18.12
CA MET A 1 4.46 -25.22 18.53
C MET A 1 4.72 -23.81 19.04
N THR A 2 5.26 -23.66 20.24
CA THR A 2 5.69 -22.35 20.78
C THR A 2 6.99 -21.98 20.08
N ASN A 3 7.05 -20.77 19.50
CA ASN A 3 8.29 -20.26 18.96
C ASN A 3 9.17 -19.77 20.13
N GLU A 4 10.30 -20.41 20.36
CA GLU A 4 11.21 -20.07 21.48
C GLU A 4 11.82 -18.68 21.32
N LYS A 5 11.99 -18.19 20.07
CA LYS A 5 12.57 -16.89 19.76
C LYS A 5 11.60 -15.72 20.00
N TYR A 6 10.29 -15.95 19.78
CA TYR A 6 9.25 -14.92 19.89
C TYR A 6 8.07 -15.43 20.71
N PRO A 7 8.27 -15.78 22.01
CA PRO A 7 7.27 -16.48 22.78
C PRO A 7 6.02 -15.64 23.08
N ASN A 8 6.13 -14.33 23.12
CA ASN A 8 4.98 -13.47 23.44
C ASN A 8 4.06 -13.25 22.25
N LEU A 9 4.60 -13.15 21.04
CA LEU A 9 3.78 -13.06 19.81
C LEU A 9 2.87 -14.26 19.59
N PHE A 10 3.32 -15.46 19.99
CA PHE A 10 2.58 -16.70 19.77
C PHE A 10 1.80 -17.20 20.99
N LYS A 11 1.68 -16.38 22.05
CA LYS A 11 0.76 -16.66 23.18
C LYS A 11 -0.67 -16.36 22.79
N PRO A 12 -1.64 -17.21 23.19
CA PRO A 12 -3.05 -16.88 23.02
C PRO A 12 -3.44 -15.60 23.76
N LEU A 13 -4.49 -14.93 23.26
CA LEU A 13 -5.08 -13.75 23.88
C LEU A 13 -6.60 -13.90 23.95
N ARG A 14 -7.18 -13.64 25.15
CA ARG A 14 -8.63 -13.56 25.33
C ARG A 14 -9.13 -12.14 25.03
N ILE A 15 -10.19 -12.03 24.23
CA ILE A 15 -10.90 -10.79 23.88
C ILE A 15 -12.39 -11.05 24.11
N GLY A 16 -12.95 -10.59 25.21
CA GLY A 16 -14.32 -10.95 25.60
C GLY A 16 -14.49 -12.48 25.73
N SER A 17 -15.42 -13.04 24.95
CA SER A 17 -15.65 -14.51 24.85
C SER A 17 -14.71 -15.21 23.88
N MET A 18 -14.01 -14.48 22.98
CA MET A 18 -13.09 -15.03 21.98
C MET A 18 -11.73 -15.37 22.56
N VAL A 19 -11.02 -16.32 21.90
CA VAL A 19 -9.61 -16.61 22.17
C VAL A 19 -8.83 -16.64 20.86
N ALA A 20 -8.00 -15.62 20.65
CA ALA A 20 -7.07 -15.55 19.53
C ALA A 20 -5.89 -16.51 19.76
N LYS A 21 -5.51 -17.31 18.75
CA LYS A 21 -4.45 -18.35 18.84
C LYS A 21 -3.04 -17.77 19.03
N ASN A 22 -2.82 -16.53 18.64
CA ASN A 22 -1.58 -15.76 18.82
C ASN A 22 -1.92 -14.27 18.91
N ARG A 23 -0.92 -13.39 18.98
CA ARG A 23 -1.08 -11.93 19.17
C ARG A 23 -0.80 -11.13 17.90
N ILE A 24 -1.07 -11.72 16.72
CA ILE A 24 -0.85 -11.12 15.41
C ILE A 24 -2.17 -11.11 14.65
N ASN A 25 -2.70 -9.93 14.35
CA ASN A 25 -3.94 -9.80 13.58
C ASN A 25 -3.71 -9.17 12.21
N PHE A 26 -4.61 -9.50 11.28
CA PHE A 26 -4.78 -8.74 10.05
C PHE A 26 -5.73 -7.56 10.34
N GLU A 27 -5.22 -6.35 10.14
CA GLU A 27 -5.95 -5.10 10.38
C GLU A 27 -7.06 -4.88 9.34
N PRO A 28 -8.16 -4.23 9.73
CA PRO A 28 -9.25 -3.95 8.81
C PRO A 28 -8.78 -3.14 7.61
N THR A 29 -8.99 -3.70 6.43
CA THR A 29 -8.61 -3.10 5.15
C THR A 29 -9.74 -3.29 4.16
N ALA A 30 -10.18 -2.21 3.54
CA ALA A 30 -11.14 -2.29 2.44
C ALA A 30 -10.40 -2.83 1.20
N ILE A 31 -10.61 -4.11 0.89
CA ILE A 31 -9.93 -4.78 -0.22
C ILE A 31 -10.60 -4.55 -1.57
N SER A 32 -11.80 -3.98 -1.60
CA SER A 32 -12.55 -3.63 -2.81
C SER A 32 -12.72 -4.81 -3.79
N CYS A 33 -12.93 -6.01 -3.27
CA CYS A 33 -13.02 -7.25 -4.04
C CYS A 33 -14.44 -7.81 -4.16
N SER A 34 -15.40 -7.29 -3.39
CA SER A 34 -16.78 -7.79 -3.34
C SER A 34 -17.54 -7.54 -4.63
N ASN A 35 -18.63 -8.26 -4.83
CA ASN A 35 -19.53 -8.06 -5.95
C ASN A 35 -20.13 -6.64 -5.96
N ALA A 36 -20.60 -6.18 -7.10
CA ALA A 36 -21.14 -4.82 -7.26
C ALA A 36 -22.37 -4.55 -6.36
N ASP A 37 -23.16 -5.58 -6.05
CA ASP A 37 -24.29 -5.51 -5.13
C ASP A 37 -23.87 -5.48 -3.66
N GLY A 38 -22.58 -5.69 -3.36
CA GLY A 38 -22.01 -5.75 -2.01
C GLY A 38 -22.05 -7.13 -1.36
N SER A 39 -22.48 -8.17 -2.09
CA SER A 39 -22.37 -9.55 -1.63
C SER A 39 -20.90 -10.01 -1.67
N VAL A 40 -20.59 -10.98 -0.83
CA VAL A 40 -19.25 -11.59 -0.77
C VAL A 40 -18.92 -12.25 -2.10
N SER A 41 -17.75 -11.94 -2.64
CA SER A 41 -17.23 -12.53 -3.88
C SER A 41 -16.31 -13.71 -3.59
N GLU A 42 -16.01 -14.48 -4.64
CA GLU A 42 -14.98 -15.53 -4.58
C GLU A 42 -13.59 -14.95 -4.26
N LEU A 43 -13.30 -13.74 -4.72
CA LEU A 43 -12.03 -13.08 -4.44
C LEU A 43 -11.93 -12.61 -2.98
N ASP A 44 -13.02 -12.15 -2.35
CA ASP A 44 -13.03 -11.88 -0.91
C ASP A 44 -12.64 -13.14 -0.12
N ILE A 45 -13.28 -14.27 -0.45
CA ILE A 45 -12.99 -15.55 0.19
C ILE A 45 -11.52 -15.96 -0.02
N ALA A 46 -11.00 -15.82 -1.24
CA ALA A 46 -9.62 -16.17 -1.56
C ALA A 46 -8.61 -15.34 -0.77
N VAL A 47 -8.78 -14.00 -0.73
CA VAL A 47 -7.87 -13.09 -0.03
C VAL A 47 -7.87 -13.35 1.48
N TYR A 48 -9.05 -13.39 2.10
CA TYR A 48 -9.12 -13.51 3.57
C TYR A 48 -8.76 -14.91 4.07
N SER A 49 -9.09 -15.95 3.31
CA SER A 49 -8.69 -17.31 3.68
C SER A 49 -7.19 -17.55 3.52
N GLU A 50 -6.53 -16.94 2.53
CA GLU A 50 -5.07 -17.02 2.38
C GLU A 50 -4.34 -16.40 3.56
N LEU A 51 -4.84 -15.25 4.07
CA LEU A 51 -4.32 -14.61 5.28
C LEU A 51 -4.50 -15.51 6.52
N ALA A 52 -5.67 -16.12 6.68
CA ALA A 52 -5.96 -17.05 7.78
C ALA A 52 -5.05 -18.28 7.73
N LYS A 53 -4.82 -18.84 6.53
CA LYS A 53 -3.89 -19.93 6.25
C LYS A 53 -2.47 -19.55 6.60
N GLY A 54 -2.07 -18.30 6.35
CA GLY A 54 -0.75 -17.74 6.69
C GLY A 54 -0.47 -17.60 8.18
N GLY A 55 -1.46 -17.90 9.05
CA GLY A 55 -1.25 -18.02 10.51
C GLY A 55 -1.71 -16.82 11.33
N TYR A 56 -2.32 -15.80 10.75
CA TYR A 56 -2.95 -14.71 11.51
C TYR A 56 -4.01 -15.27 12.46
N ALA A 57 -4.04 -14.74 13.69
CA ALA A 57 -5.00 -15.19 14.70
C ALA A 57 -6.40 -14.63 14.52
N MET A 58 -6.47 -13.43 13.95
CA MET A 58 -7.71 -12.72 13.73
C MET A 58 -7.64 -12.02 12.37
N ILE A 59 -8.70 -12.19 11.59
CA ILE A 59 -8.86 -11.55 10.28
C ILE A 59 -9.96 -10.51 10.41
N ASN A 60 -9.56 -9.23 10.38
CA ASN A 60 -10.53 -8.14 10.34
C ASN A 60 -10.92 -7.85 8.89
N ILE A 61 -12.22 -8.00 8.58
CA ILE A 61 -12.79 -7.75 7.26
C ILE A 61 -13.16 -6.27 7.19
N GLY A 62 -12.42 -5.48 6.40
CA GLY A 62 -12.60 -4.03 6.34
C GLY A 62 -13.81 -3.57 5.54
N GLY A 63 -14.44 -2.49 5.99
CA GLY A 63 -15.44 -1.74 5.22
C GLY A 63 -16.80 -2.40 5.09
N CYS A 64 -17.26 -3.18 6.08
CA CYS A 64 -18.60 -3.75 6.11
C CYS A 64 -19.65 -2.66 6.36
N THR A 65 -20.47 -2.36 5.36
CA THR A 65 -21.42 -1.24 5.38
C THR A 65 -22.71 -1.60 6.13
N PRO A 66 -23.12 -0.82 7.15
CA PRO A 66 -24.38 -1.05 7.89
C PRO A 66 -25.61 -0.46 7.18
N ASP A 67 -25.41 0.42 6.20
CA ASP A 67 -26.46 1.11 5.46
C ASP A 67 -25.96 1.55 4.08
N SER A 68 -26.28 0.77 3.07
CA SER A 68 -25.89 1.07 1.69
C SER A 68 -26.67 2.23 1.07
N LYS A 69 -27.80 2.63 1.67
CA LYS A 69 -28.64 3.72 1.17
C LYS A 69 -28.05 5.09 1.48
N THR A 70 -27.41 5.23 2.65
CA THR A 70 -26.83 6.50 3.09
C THR A 70 -25.31 6.56 2.90
N GLY A 71 -24.62 5.42 2.68
CA GLY A 71 -23.23 5.46 2.35
C GLY A 71 -22.54 4.11 2.31
N ARG A 72 -21.71 3.91 1.29
CA ARG A 72 -20.77 2.79 1.18
C ARG A 72 -19.34 3.34 1.23
N VAL A 73 -18.44 2.61 1.88
CA VAL A 73 -17.02 3.02 1.99
C VAL A 73 -16.30 2.88 0.65
N THR A 74 -16.59 1.79 -0.07
CA THR A 74 -16.09 1.52 -1.42
C THR A 74 -17.21 1.03 -2.31
N VAL A 75 -17.05 1.17 -3.63
CA VAL A 75 -18.05 0.70 -4.60
C VAL A 75 -18.27 -0.81 -4.50
N THR A 76 -17.21 -1.55 -4.17
CA THR A 76 -17.16 -3.01 -4.09
C THR A 76 -16.78 -3.48 -2.67
N GLY A 77 -17.39 -2.89 -1.63
CA GLY A 77 -17.26 -3.31 -0.23
C GLY A 77 -18.44 -4.17 0.21
N ILE A 78 -18.22 -5.04 1.20
CA ILE A 78 -19.26 -5.90 1.77
C ILE A 78 -20.36 -5.06 2.42
N ILE A 79 -21.62 -5.47 2.24
CA ILE A 79 -22.79 -4.85 2.82
C ILE A 79 -23.42 -5.83 3.85
N ALA A 80 -23.83 -5.29 5.01
CA ALA A 80 -24.52 -6.04 6.06
C ALA A 80 -25.88 -5.39 6.43
N ASP A 81 -26.54 -4.74 5.49
CA ASP A 81 -27.79 -4.00 5.71
C ASP A 81 -29.07 -4.81 5.41
N GLU A 82 -28.95 -5.97 4.76
CA GLU A 82 -30.07 -6.85 4.44
C GLU A 82 -29.75 -8.33 4.78
N ASP A 83 -30.81 -9.10 5.13
CA ASP A 83 -30.65 -10.48 5.60
C ASP A 83 -30.20 -11.45 4.50
N ASN A 84 -30.45 -11.12 3.21
CA ASN A 84 -29.98 -11.88 2.05
C ASN A 84 -28.45 -11.89 1.91
N MET A 85 -27.72 -11.02 2.63
CA MET A 85 -26.26 -11.00 2.67
C MET A 85 -25.67 -12.09 3.61
N ILE A 86 -26.46 -12.61 4.55
CA ILE A 86 -26.00 -13.59 5.55
C ILE A 86 -25.37 -14.84 4.94
N PRO A 87 -25.95 -15.49 3.91
CA PRO A 87 -25.34 -16.72 3.35
C PRO A 87 -23.92 -16.53 2.80
N GLY A 88 -23.68 -15.44 2.05
CA GLY A 88 -22.35 -15.09 1.52
C GLY A 88 -21.35 -14.80 2.64
N MET A 89 -21.78 -14.03 3.65
CA MET A 89 -20.97 -13.73 4.83
C MET A 89 -20.64 -15.01 5.63
N SER A 90 -21.55 -16.00 5.70
CA SER A 90 -21.29 -17.30 6.36
C SER A 90 -20.21 -18.09 5.64
N LEU A 91 -20.21 -18.10 4.30
CA LEU A 91 -19.15 -18.76 3.52
C LEU A 91 -17.79 -18.12 3.82
N LEU A 92 -17.73 -16.80 3.92
CA LEU A 92 -16.49 -16.08 4.25
C LEU A 92 -16.02 -16.42 5.67
N ALA A 93 -16.90 -16.36 6.68
CA ALA A 93 -16.56 -16.72 8.06
C ALA A 93 -16.01 -18.14 8.15
N ASN A 94 -16.69 -19.11 7.54
CA ASN A 94 -16.26 -20.53 7.54
C ASN A 94 -14.91 -20.72 6.85
N SER A 95 -14.62 -19.98 5.76
CA SER A 95 -13.35 -20.07 5.05
C SER A 95 -12.16 -19.61 5.90
N ILE A 96 -12.39 -18.62 6.78
CA ILE A 96 -11.40 -18.12 7.75
C ILE A 96 -11.24 -19.12 8.91
N HIS A 97 -12.36 -19.58 9.47
CA HIS A 97 -12.38 -20.54 10.59
C HIS A 97 -11.69 -21.87 10.27
N LYS A 98 -11.72 -22.30 9.01
CA LYS A 98 -11.01 -23.49 8.53
C LYS A 98 -9.54 -23.52 8.97
N TYR A 99 -8.88 -22.36 9.08
CA TYR A 99 -7.50 -22.23 9.50
C TYR A 99 -7.32 -21.79 10.95
N GLY A 100 -8.38 -21.85 11.76
CA GLY A 100 -8.35 -21.54 13.19
C GLY A 100 -8.10 -20.05 13.48
N ALA A 101 -8.44 -19.17 12.57
CA ALA A 101 -8.43 -17.72 12.78
C ALA A 101 -9.83 -17.23 13.16
N LEU A 102 -9.92 -16.18 13.97
CA LEU A 102 -11.16 -15.46 14.26
C LEU A 102 -11.53 -14.58 13.08
N ALA A 103 -12.81 -14.50 12.75
CA ALA A 103 -13.36 -13.69 11.67
C ALA A 103 -14.14 -12.50 12.23
N ILE A 104 -13.67 -11.27 11.99
CA ILE A 104 -14.19 -10.03 12.59
C ILE A 104 -14.53 -9.00 11.51
N PRO A 105 -15.81 -8.83 11.13
CA PRO A 105 -16.20 -7.74 10.24
C PRO A 105 -16.01 -6.38 10.93
N GLN A 106 -15.39 -5.44 10.21
CA GLN A 106 -15.37 -4.05 10.65
C GLN A 106 -16.58 -3.32 10.07
N ILE A 107 -17.55 -3.02 10.95
CA ILE A 107 -18.70 -2.21 10.58
C ILE A 107 -18.24 -0.76 10.43
N GLN A 108 -18.56 -0.16 9.28
CA GLN A 108 -18.07 1.18 8.91
C GLN A 108 -19.12 1.95 8.12
N HIS A 109 -19.40 3.18 8.55
CA HIS A 109 -20.19 4.16 7.80
C HIS A 109 -19.30 5.35 7.40
N PRO A 110 -19.21 5.71 6.10
CA PRO A 110 -18.28 6.72 5.63
C PRO A 110 -18.60 8.15 6.13
N GLY A 111 -19.86 8.42 6.51
CA GLY A 111 -20.26 9.75 6.92
C GLY A 111 -19.93 10.81 5.85
N ARG A 112 -19.24 11.87 6.24
CA ARG A 112 -18.80 12.96 5.37
C ARG A 112 -17.85 12.54 4.24
N GLN A 113 -17.28 11.34 4.31
CA GLN A 113 -16.32 10.81 3.34
C GLN A 113 -16.96 9.82 2.34
N CYS A 114 -18.28 9.84 2.18
CA CYS A 114 -18.96 8.90 1.29
C CYS A 114 -18.53 9.09 -0.18
N PRO A 115 -17.98 8.07 -0.84
CA PRO A 115 -17.54 8.16 -2.23
C PRO A 115 -18.67 7.99 -3.25
N MET A 116 -19.90 7.76 -2.79
CA MET A 116 -21.05 7.47 -3.68
C MET A 116 -21.70 8.75 -4.19
N PRO A 117 -22.01 8.86 -5.51
CA PRO A 117 -22.55 10.09 -6.10
C PRO A 117 -23.98 10.44 -5.67
N LYS A 118 -24.72 9.53 -5.04
CA LYS A 118 -26.12 9.70 -4.65
C LYS A 118 -26.41 9.35 -3.20
N GLY A 119 -25.39 9.11 -2.37
CA GLY A 119 -25.59 8.83 -0.95
C GLY A 119 -26.00 10.09 -0.17
N SER A 120 -26.87 9.95 0.81
CA SER A 120 -27.07 10.99 1.82
C SER A 120 -25.79 11.10 2.63
N TYR A 121 -25.11 12.22 2.55
CA TYR A 121 -23.93 12.45 3.36
C TYR A 121 -24.35 12.71 4.80
N MET A 122 -24.18 11.72 5.66
CA MET A 122 -24.44 11.89 7.09
C MET A 122 -23.18 12.44 7.77
N SER A 123 -23.37 13.51 8.53
CA SER A 123 -22.29 14.13 9.30
C SER A 123 -22.81 14.67 10.63
N THR A 124 -21.87 15.05 11.50
CA THR A 124 -22.17 15.74 12.75
C THR A 124 -22.58 17.19 12.53
N ASN A 125 -22.12 17.81 11.44
CA ASN A 125 -22.38 19.23 11.15
C ASN A 125 -22.61 19.44 9.66
N ASP A 126 -23.23 20.59 9.31
CA ASP A 126 -23.17 21.12 7.96
C ASP A 126 -21.76 21.67 7.71
N MET A 127 -21.11 21.20 6.68
CA MET A 127 -19.75 21.62 6.31
C MET A 127 -19.46 21.42 4.84
N VAL A 128 -18.57 22.25 4.33
CA VAL A 128 -17.96 22.05 3.00
C VAL A 128 -16.65 21.32 3.19
N ILE A 129 -16.48 20.17 2.56
CA ILE A 129 -15.20 19.43 2.62
C ILE A 129 -14.24 20.08 1.65
N ARG A 130 -13.11 20.55 2.19
CA ARG A 130 -11.91 20.91 1.43
C ARG A 130 -10.79 20.02 1.92
N LEU A 131 -10.23 19.22 1.02
CA LEU A 131 -9.11 18.35 1.35
C LEU A 131 -7.80 19.11 1.22
N PRO A 132 -6.96 19.17 2.27
CA PRO A 132 -5.74 20.00 2.29
C PRO A 132 -4.63 19.51 1.35
N TRP A 133 -4.72 18.32 0.83
CA TRP A 133 -3.74 17.73 -0.11
C TRP A 133 -4.02 18.07 -1.58
N SER A 134 -5.12 18.69 -1.86
CA SER A 134 -5.41 19.22 -3.18
C SER A 134 -4.99 20.69 -3.26
N ALA A 135 -3.71 20.96 -3.42
CA ALA A 135 -3.28 22.29 -3.83
C ALA A 135 -3.68 22.51 -5.32
N GLY A 136 -4.99 22.67 -5.58
CA GLY A 136 -5.52 22.86 -6.91
C GLY A 136 -6.34 21.72 -7.49
N HIS A 137 -6.16 20.47 -7.02
CA HIS A 137 -7.01 19.34 -7.36
C HIS A 137 -7.63 18.79 -6.09
N GLU A 138 -8.92 19.02 -5.91
CA GLU A 138 -9.69 18.38 -4.87
C GLU A 138 -9.76 16.90 -5.21
N ILE A 139 -8.95 16.08 -4.53
CA ILE A 139 -9.18 14.65 -4.48
C ILE A 139 -10.38 14.44 -3.58
N VAL A 140 -11.54 14.65 -4.14
CA VAL A 140 -12.78 14.26 -3.52
C VAL A 140 -12.85 12.75 -3.69
N PHE A 141 -13.07 12.01 -2.62
CA PHE A 141 -13.46 10.60 -2.71
C PHE A 141 -14.79 10.41 -3.47
N ALA A 142 -15.50 11.47 -3.77
CA ALA A 142 -16.62 11.56 -4.68
C ALA A 142 -16.21 12.34 -5.94
N ASN A 143 -16.71 11.92 -7.09
CA ASN A 143 -16.45 12.45 -8.43
C ASN A 143 -16.07 13.94 -8.47
N ALA A 144 -15.04 14.28 -9.25
CA ALA A 144 -14.52 15.64 -9.44
C ALA A 144 -15.58 16.70 -9.87
N GLU A 145 -16.75 16.24 -10.32
CA GLU A 145 -17.90 17.08 -10.68
C GLU A 145 -18.68 17.60 -9.45
N GLU A 146 -18.40 17.11 -8.23
CA GLU A 146 -19.12 17.45 -7.02
C GLU A 146 -18.31 18.35 -6.06
N LYS A 147 -17.51 19.24 -6.61
CA LYS A 147 -16.77 20.23 -5.82
C LYS A 147 -17.74 21.06 -4.94
N GLY A 148 -17.52 21.01 -3.61
CA GLY A 148 -18.23 21.85 -2.66
C GLY A 148 -19.63 21.34 -2.29
N LYS A 149 -19.91 20.03 -2.29
CA LYS A 149 -21.14 19.50 -1.71
C LYS A 149 -21.28 19.89 -0.25
N GLU A 150 -22.41 20.46 0.08
CA GLU A 150 -22.83 20.64 1.48
C GLU A 150 -23.11 19.27 2.08
N ILE A 151 -22.48 18.98 3.21
CA ILE A 151 -22.74 17.79 4.00
C ILE A 151 -23.72 18.19 5.09
N LYS A 152 -24.91 17.61 5.04
CA LYS A 152 -25.96 17.89 5.98
C LYS A 152 -25.72 17.23 7.34
N ALA A 153 -25.84 17.99 8.42
CA ALA A 153 -25.85 17.44 9.78
C ALA A 153 -27.05 16.49 10.00
N MET A 154 -26.78 15.36 10.65
CA MET A 154 -27.85 14.42 11.04
C MET A 154 -28.78 15.06 12.06
N SER A 155 -30.09 14.92 11.86
CA SER A 155 -31.11 15.18 12.91
C SER A 155 -30.97 14.14 14.03
N THR A 156 -31.59 14.45 15.19
CA THR A 156 -31.63 13.47 16.30
C THR A 156 -32.33 12.18 15.91
N SER A 157 -33.38 12.24 15.09
CA SER A 157 -34.07 11.03 14.59
C SER A 157 -33.12 10.18 13.72
N GLU A 158 -32.44 10.79 12.75
CA GLU A 158 -31.47 10.09 11.89
C GLU A 158 -30.33 9.46 12.70
N ILE A 159 -29.89 10.09 13.79
CA ILE A 159 -28.90 9.52 14.70
C ILE A 159 -29.43 8.25 15.38
N LEU A 160 -30.67 8.28 15.88
CA LEU A 160 -31.28 7.13 16.54
C LEU A 160 -31.50 5.98 15.55
N ASP A 161 -32.03 6.27 14.37
CA ASP A 161 -32.19 5.27 13.30
C ASP A 161 -30.85 4.66 12.90
N ASN A 162 -29.81 5.47 12.82
CA ASN A 162 -28.46 5.00 12.46
C ASN A 162 -27.85 4.09 13.56
N ILE A 163 -28.09 4.36 14.84
CA ILE A 163 -27.70 3.47 15.95
C ILE A 163 -28.35 2.09 15.77
N GLU A 164 -29.62 2.03 15.42
CA GLU A 164 -30.33 0.76 15.13
C GLU A 164 -29.69 0.02 13.94
N LEU A 165 -29.35 0.72 12.84
CA LEU A 165 -28.71 0.11 11.66
C LEU A 165 -27.37 -0.53 11.99
N TRP A 166 -26.53 0.08 12.84
CA TRP A 166 -25.29 -0.53 13.29
C TRP A 166 -25.54 -1.82 14.08
N SER A 167 -26.55 -1.83 14.94
CA SER A 167 -26.87 -3.02 15.74
C SER A 167 -27.47 -4.15 14.90
N LEU A 168 -28.25 -3.83 13.87
CA LEU A 168 -28.78 -4.79 12.91
C LEU A 168 -27.65 -5.39 12.06
N ALA A 169 -26.68 -4.59 11.60
CA ALA A 169 -25.52 -5.10 10.89
C ALA A 169 -24.68 -6.06 11.76
N ALA A 170 -24.46 -5.70 13.04
CA ALA A 170 -23.76 -6.59 13.98
C ALA A 170 -24.51 -7.90 14.22
N TRP A 171 -25.84 -7.84 14.33
CA TRP A 171 -26.69 -9.03 14.46
C TRP A 171 -26.58 -9.93 13.22
N ARG A 172 -26.61 -9.38 11.99
CA ARG A 172 -26.41 -10.15 10.75
C ARG A 172 -25.04 -10.80 10.70
N CYS A 173 -24.00 -10.09 11.14
CA CYS A 173 -22.67 -10.66 11.29
C CYS A 173 -22.67 -11.84 12.26
N GLN A 174 -23.33 -11.73 13.40
CA GLN A 174 -23.48 -12.83 14.36
C GLN A 174 -24.24 -14.02 13.74
N GLN A 175 -25.36 -13.77 13.02
CA GLN A 175 -26.11 -14.84 12.33
C GLN A 175 -25.26 -15.52 11.23
N ALA A 176 -24.34 -14.79 10.60
CA ALA A 176 -23.40 -15.33 9.63
C ALA A 176 -22.28 -16.18 10.26
N GLY A 177 -22.17 -16.20 11.59
CA GLY A 177 -21.18 -17.01 12.31
C GLY A 177 -19.86 -16.30 12.58
N PHE A 178 -19.79 -14.98 12.44
CA PHE A 178 -18.62 -14.21 12.84
C PHE A 178 -18.45 -14.18 14.36
N ASP A 179 -17.20 -14.14 14.84
CA ASP A 179 -16.86 -14.26 16.26
C ASP A 179 -17.12 -12.99 17.08
N GLY A 180 -17.21 -11.86 16.42
CA GLY A 180 -17.46 -10.53 16.99
C GLY A 180 -17.47 -9.49 15.89
N VAL A 181 -17.51 -8.20 16.25
CA VAL A 181 -17.44 -7.07 15.32
C VAL A 181 -16.41 -6.05 15.77
N CYS A 182 -15.81 -5.36 14.79
CA CYS A 182 -15.00 -4.16 15.01
C CYS A 182 -15.80 -2.93 14.58
N LEU A 183 -15.93 -1.92 15.45
CA LEU A 183 -16.57 -0.66 15.10
C LEU A 183 -15.52 0.33 14.60
N HIS A 184 -15.72 0.87 13.41
CA HIS A 184 -14.82 1.86 12.86
C HIS A 184 -15.12 3.27 13.39
N ALA A 185 -14.39 3.65 14.43
CA ALA A 185 -14.47 4.95 15.10
C ALA A 185 -13.20 5.81 14.87
N ALA A 186 -12.50 5.58 13.73
CA ALA A 186 -11.25 6.26 13.36
C ALA A 186 -11.38 7.04 12.05
N HIS A 187 -10.32 7.78 11.69
CA HIS A 187 -10.06 8.36 10.39
C HIS A 187 -11.06 9.43 9.92
N GLY A 188 -11.84 10.02 10.84
CA GLY A 188 -12.84 11.05 10.51
C GLY A 188 -14.10 10.52 9.82
N TYR A 189 -14.31 9.18 9.80
CA TYR A 189 -15.57 8.57 9.40
C TYR A 189 -16.69 8.87 10.40
N LEU A 190 -17.93 8.41 10.16
CA LEU A 190 -19.10 8.88 10.90
C LEU A 190 -18.91 8.79 12.43
N MET A 191 -18.55 7.62 12.97
CA MET A 191 -18.41 7.44 14.42
C MET A 191 -17.23 8.28 14.98
N SER A 192 -16.10 8.32 14.27
CA SER A 192 -14.98 9.19 14.62
C SER A 192 -15.38 10.66 14.65
N ALA A 193 -16.19 11.10 13.67
CA ALA A 193 -16.65 12.48 13.60
C ALA A 193 -17.52 12.89 14.80
N PHE A 194 -18.30 11.97 15.40
CA PHE A 194 -19.00 12.23 16.64
C PHE A 194 -18.07 12.41 17.84
N MET A 195 -17.01 11.62 17.92
CA MET A 195 -16.04 11.62 19.02
C MET A 195 -15.11 12.83 18.99
N SER A 196 -14.72 13.26 17.81
CA SER A 196 -13.71 14.30 17.59
C SER A 196 -14.18 15.70 18.01
N PRO A 197 -13.46 16.41 18.88
CA PRO A 197 -13.78 17.81 19.20
C PRO A 197 -13.52 18.76 18.02
N TYR A 198 -12.68 18.37 17.08
CA TYR A 198 -12.41 19.12 15.84
C TYR A 198 -13.55 18.99 14.83
N LEU A 199 -14.09 17.77 14.66
CA LEU A 199 -15.11 17.48 13.65
C LEU A 199 -16.53 17.72 14.16
N ASN A 200 -16.82 17.44 15.44
CA ASN A 200 -18.15 17.58 16.02
C ASN A 200 -18.41 19.02 16.49
N ARG A 201 -19.20 19.75 15.71
CA ARG A 201 -19.62 21.13 16.00
C ARG A 201 -21.07 21.24 16.49
N ARG A 202 -21.68 20.12 16.88
CA ARG A 202 -23.06 20.08 17.36
C ARG A 202 -23.22 20.80 18.72
N ILE A 203 -24.40 21.38 18.91
CA ILE A 203 -24.78 22.08 20.15
C ILE A 203 -25.90 21.34 20.90
N ASP A 204 -26.31 20.16 20.42
CA ASP A 204 -27.29 19.30 21.04
C ASP A 204 -26.64 18.24 21.96
N ARG A 205 -27.45 17.29 22.45
CA ARG A 205 -26.98 16.22 23.34
C ARG A 205 -25.92 15.29 22.76
N PHE A 206 -25.59 15.36 21.44
CA PHE A 206 -24.56 14.57 20.77
C PHE A 206 -23.30 15.37 20.46
N GLY A 207 -23.17 16.61 20.99
CA GLY A 207 -21.99 17.44 20.76
C GLY A 207 -21.66 18.37 21.94
N GLY A 208 -20.58 19.15 21.79
CA GLY A 208 -20.07 20.01 22.83
C GLY A 208 -19.21 19.28 23.86
N SER A 209 -19.76 18.87 25.01
CA SER A 209 -18.99 18.21 26.06
C SER A 209 -18.44 16.83 25.62
N PHE A 210 -17.43 16.34 26.32
CA PHE A 210 -16.89 15.01 26.10
C PHE A 210 -17.98 13.93 26.20
N GLU A 211 -18.79 13.99 27.24
CA GLU A 211 -19.87 13.03 27.52
C GLU A 211 -20.89 13.01 26.38
N ASN A 212 -21.25 14.17 25.86
CA ASN A 212 -22.15 14.30 24.72
C ASN A 212 -21.56 13.72 23.43
N ARG A 213 -20.29 14.00 23.15
CA ARG A 213 -19.61 13.43 21.97
C ARG A 213 -19.51 11.90 22.06
N MET A 214 -19.36 11.34 23.25
CA MET A 214 -19.32 9.90 23.48
C MET A 214 -20.70 9.23 23.46
N LEU A 215 -21.79 10.00 23.54
CA LEU A 215 -23.14 9.43 23.62
C LEU A 215 -23.47 8.54 22.42
N TYR A 216 -23.11 8.95 21.20
CA TYR A 216 -23.38 8.17 19.99
C TYR A 216 -22.61 6.83 19.97
N PRO A 217 -21.27 6.76 20.06
CA PRO A 217 -20.54 5.48 20.04
C PRO A 217 -20.95 4.56 21.20
N LEU A 218 -21.18 5.09 22.39
CA LEU A 218 -21.63 4.29 23.54
C LEU A 218 -23.03 3.73 23.35
N SER A 219 -23.93 4.50 22.71
CA SER A 219 -25.28 4.02 22.35
C SER A 219 -25.22 2.88 21.33
N VAL A 220 -24.34 2.96 20.32
CA VAL A 220 -24.12 1.88 19.35
C VAL A 220 -23.63 0.61 20.05
N ILE A 221 -22.61 0.68 20.91
CA ILE A 221 -22.12 -0.47 21.66
C ILE A 221 -23.24 -1.10 22.51
N LYS A 222 -23.96 -0.26 23.25
CA LYS A 222 -25.08 -0.72 24.09
C LYS A 222 -26.15 -1.44 23.27
N GLU A 223 -26.52 -0.89 22.10
CA GLU A 223 -27.57 -1.49 21.27
C GLU A 223 -27.12 -2.79 20.62
N ILE A 224 -25.85 -2.91 20.23
CA ILE A 224 -25.25 -4.18 19.79
C ILE A 224 -25.32 -5.23 20.92
N LYS A 225 -24.91 -4.87 22.14
CA LYS A 225 -24.97 -5.77 23.30
C LYS A 225 -26.39 -6.19 23.66
N ASN A 226 -27.39 -5.30 23.48
CA ASN A 226 -28.79 -5.60 23.65
C ASN A 226 -29.30 -6.63 22.63
N LYS A 227 -28.94 -6.46 21.36
CA LYS A 227 -29.44 -7.26 20.23
C LYS A 227 -28.69 -8.58 20.06
N CYS A 228 -27.36 -8.58 20.19
CA CYS A 228 -26.50 -9.74 20.00
C CYS A 228 -26.18 -10.51 21.29
N GLY A 229 -26.56 -9.97 22.44
CA GLY A 229 -26.20 -10.52 23.77
C GLY A 229 -24.93 -9.86 24.33
N LYS A 230 -24.88 -9.79 25.67
CA LYS A 230 -23.80 -9.11 26.42
C LYS A 230 -22.39 -9.72 26.15
N ASP A 231 -22.33 -10.99 25.81
CA ASP A 231 -21.08 -11.73 25.61
C ASP A 231 -20.59 -11.69 24.15
N PHE A 232 -21.35 -11.09 23.21
CA PHE A 232 -20.92 -10.91 21.83
C PHE A 232 -19.83 -9.85 21.77
N PRO A 233 -18.59 -10.18 21.29
CA PRO A 233 -17.45 -9.31 21.36
C PRO A 233 -17.57 -8.07 20.46
N VAL A 234 -17.23 -6.91 21.02
CA VAL A 234 -17.20 -5.63 20.33
C VAL A 234 -15.84 -4.99 20.49
N ILE A 235 -15.07 -4.91 19.40
CA ILE A 235 -13.80 -4.22 19.31
C ILE A 235 -14.08 -2.79 18.82
N VAL A 236 -13.39 -1.77 19.33
CA VAL A 236 -13.51 -0.41 18.83
C VAL A 236 -12.17 0.08 18.29
N ARG A 237 -12.13 0.35 16.98
CA ARG A 237 -10.96 0.97 16.34
C ARG A 237 -11.17 2.48 16.31
N TYR A 238 -10.26 3.25 16.95
CA TYR A 238 -10.34 4.71 16.98
C TYR A 238 -8.99 5.39 16.76
N SER A 239 -9.02 6.66 16.29
CA SER A 239 -7.82 7.47 16.11
C SER A 239 -7.35 7.97 17.46
N ALA A 240 -6.15 7.53 17.88
CA ALA A 240 -5.51 7.98 19.12
C ALA A 240 -4.83 9.36 18.97
N ASN A 241 -4.66 9.83 17.75
CA ASN A 241 -4.23 11.20 17.43
C ASN A 241 -4.74 11.59 16.04
N GLU A 242 -5.35 12.75 15.91
CA GLU A 242 -5.87 13.29 14.65
C GLU A 242 -4.86 14.19 13.92
N TRP A 243 -3.79 14.59 14.59
CA TRP A 243 -2.72 15.46 14.07
C TRP A 243 -3.21 16.82 13.54
N VAL A 244 -4.32 17.32 14.10
CA VAL A 244 -4.88 18.65 13.83
C VAL A 244 -5.07 19.41 15.13
N PRO A 245 -4.84 20.74 15.16
CA PRO A 245 -5.10 21.54 16.34
C PRO A 245 -6.58 21.45 16.77
N GLY A 246 -6.81 21.11 18.03
CA GLY A 246 -8.16 20.93 18.58
C GLY A 246 -8.84 19.62 18.20
N GLY A 247 -8.12 18.68 17.60
CA GLY A 247 -8.57 17.30 17.38
C GLY A 247 -8.33 16.39 18.58
N ILE A 248 -8.54 15.10 18.39
CA ILE A 248 -8.16 14.09 19.38
C ILE A 248 -6.62 14.08 19.48
N ASP A 249 -6.14 14.29 20.67
CA ASP A 249 -4.73 14.10 21.07
C ASP A 249 -4.60 12.92 22.02
N THR A 250 -3.39 12.66 22.53
CA THR A 250 -3.12 11.54 23.44
C THR A 250 -3.96 11.62 24.73
N GLN A 251 -4.23 12.80 25.29
CA GLN A 251 -5.00 12.95 26.51
C GLN A 251 -6.49 12.65 26.24
N GLU A 252 -7.02 13.16 25.15
CA GLU A 252 -8.40 12.86 24.74
C GLU A 252 -8.58 11.38 24.39
N ALA A 253 -7.57 10.77 23.74
CA ALA A 253 -7.55 9.33 23.43
C ALA A 253 -7.61 8.46 24.69
N GLN A 254 -6.92 8.86 25.76
CA GLN A 254 -6.98 8.19 27.06
C GLN A 254 -8.38 8.25 27.68
N ARG A 255 -9.04 9.41 27.64
CA ARG A 255 -10.42 9.57 28.13
C ARG A 255 -11.41 8.72 27.33
N ILE A 256 -11.24 8.70 25.99
CA ILE A 256 -12.04 7.87 25.07
C ILE A 256 -11.88 6.38 25.44
N ALA A 257 -10.65 5.90 25.62
CA ALA A 257 -10.38 4.50 25.98
C ALA A 257 -11.15 4.06 27.23
N VAL A 258 -11.07 4.85 28.32
CA VAL A 258 -11.79 4.58 29.57
C VAL A 258 -13.30 4.59 29.39
N ALA A 259 -13.83 5.53 28.58
CA ALA A 259 -15.25 5.61 28.30
C ALA A 259 -15.76 4.41 27.50
N LEU A 260 -14.99 3.95 26.49
CA LEU A 260 -15.32 2.79 25.66
C LEU A 260 -15.33 1.50 26.47
N GLU A 261 -14.32 1.27 27.32
CA GLU A 261 -14.27 0.12 28.24
C GLU A 261 -15.50 0.09 29.16
N ARG A 262 -15.81 1.23 29.80
CA ARG A 262 -16.99 1.35 30.67
C ARG A 262 -18.29 1.17 29.90
N GLY A 263 -18.32 1.52 28.63
CA GLY A 263 -19.45 1.36 27.73
C GLY A 263 -19.66 -0.06 27.20
N GLY A 264 -18.74 -1.00 27.52
CA GLY A 264 -18.87 -2.41 27.16
C GLY A 264 -18.08 -2.86 25.92
N ALA A 265 -17.08 -2.09 25.49
CA ALA A 265 -16.10 -2.57 24.52
C ALA A 265 -15.26 -3.70 25.13
N ASP A 266 -14.91 -4.73 24.33
CA ASP A 266 -14.13 -5.90 24.75
C ASP A 266 -12.64 -5.76 24.38
N ALA A 267 -12.29 -4.88 23.45
CA ALA A 267 -10.92 -4.50 23.12
C ALA A 267 -10.88 -3.15 22.39
N LEU A 268 -9.73 -2.50 22.43
CA LEU A 268 -9.45 -1.27 21.73
C LEU A 268 -8.39 -1.50 20.66
N ASP A 269 -8.61 -0.98 19.45
CA ASP A 269 -7.66 -1.01 18.35
C ASP A 269 -7.27 0.44 18.01
N LEU A 270 -5.99 0.79 18.26
CA LEU A 270 -5.54 2.16 18.13
C LEU A 270 -5.02 2.44 16.71
N SER A 271 -5.55 3.49 16.13
CA SER A 271 -5.13 4.02 14.84
C SER A 271 -4.74 5.50 14.95
N GLN A 272 -4.49 6.14 13.82
CA GLN A 272 -4.06 7.54 13.74
C GLN A 272 -4.84 8.26 12.65
N CYS A 273 -4.78 9.57 12.64
CA CYS A 273 -5.25 10.49 11.61
C CYS A 273 -6.76 10.70 11.49
N ILE A 274 -7.06 11.72 10.75
CA ILE A 274 -8.31 11.96 10.02
C ILE A 274 -7.99 12.20 8.55
N GLN A 275 -8.98 12.49 7.73
CA GLN A 275 -8.80 12.70 6.30
C GLN A 275 -7.90 13.92 5.96
N GLU A 276 -7.87 14.92 6.83
CA GLU A 276 -7.04 16.11 6.72
C GLU A 276 -5.55 15.85 6.97
N THR A 277 -5.20 14.68 7.54
CA THR A 277 -3.83 14.28 7.89
C THR A 277 -3.47 12.88 7.33
N PRO A 278 -3.54 12.69 6.00
CA PRO A 278 -3.46 11.37 5.38
C PRO A 278 -2.07 10.72 5.49
N GLY A 279 -1.01 11.51 5.61
CA GLY A 279 0.34 10.99 5.81
C GLY A 279 0.43 10.10 7.04
N ALA A 280 -0.16 10.54 8.16
CA ALA A 280 -0.21 9.79 9.41
C ALA A 280 -1.12 8.55 9.34
N GLY A 281 -2.08 8.51 8.42
CA GLY A 281 -2.99 7.36 8.25
C GLY A 281 -2.43 6.23 7.39
N PHE A 282 -1.59 6.58 6.42
CA PHE A 282 -1.13 5.64 5.41
C PHE A 282 0.34 5.25 5.53
N ASP A 283 1.12 5.82 6.44
CA ASP A 283 2.54 5.54 6.68
C ASP A 283 3.33 5.32 5.38
N PRO A 284 3.51 6.34 4.50
CA PRO A 284 4.36 6.19 3.35
C PRO A 284 5.81 5.86 3.76
N MET A 285 6.70 5.61 2.80
CA MET A 285 8.05 5.09 3.07
C MET A 285 8.84 5.87 4.10
N GLN A 286 8.55 7.14 4.28
CA GLN A 286 9.27 8.05 5.18
C GLN A 286 8.97 7.82 6.67
N TYR A 287 7.92 7.05 7.00
CA TYR A 287 7.56 6.75 8.39
C TYR A 287 8.32 5.52 8.90
N ASP A 288 8.84 5.63 10.12
CA ASP A 288 9.56 4.56 10.79
C ASP A 288 8.63 3.44 11.27
N GLU A 289 9.18 2.26 11.50
CA GLU A 289 8.46 1.16 12.09
C GLU A 289 8.03 1.49 13.51
N GLY A 290 6.75 1.24 13.84
CA GLY A 290 6.24 1.41 15.20
C GLY A 290 6.15 2.86 15.70
N TRP A 291 6.15 3.85 14.82
CA TRP A 291 6.06 5.27 15.18
C TRP A 291 4.81 5.64 16.00
N THR A 292 3.80 4.77 16.03
CA THR A 292 2.53 4.96 16.76
C THR A 292 2.51 4.29 18.13
N ILE A 293 3.53 3.51 18.50
CA ILE A 293 3.53 2.69 19.73
C ILE A 293 3.30 3.53 20.99
N TYR A 294 3.78 4.78 21.00
CA TYR A 294 3.56 5.72 22.10
C TYR A 294 2.08 5.87 22.50
N SER A 295 1.16 5.74 21.53
CA SER A 295 -0.27 5.84 21.81
C SER A 295 -0.82 4.63 22.58
N ALA A 296 -0.31 3.44 22.28
CA ALA A 296 -0.65 2.24 23.05
C ALA A 296 -0.03 2.29 24.44
N GLU A 297 1.22 2.71 24.58
CA GLU A 297 1.87 2.93 25.88
C GLU A 297 1.11 3.90 26.76
N ALA A 298 0.51 4.95 26.17
CA ALA A 298 -0.26 5.94 26.90
C ALA A 298 -1.65 5.43 27.34
N VAL A 299 -2.29 4.58 26.55
CA VAL A 299 -3.66 4.10 26.79
C VAL A 299 -3.68 2.82 27.65
N LYS A 300 -2.78 1.87 27.38
CA LYS A 300 -2.78 0.54 28.01
C LYS A 300 -2.86 0.54 29.54
N PRO A 301 -2.15 1.41 30.28
CA PRO A 301 -2.21 1.43 31.75
C PRO A 301 -3.57 1.83 32.34
N LEU A 302 -4.45 2.43 31.54
CA LEU A 302 -5.71 3.02 31.99
C LEU A 302 -6.92 2.10 31.82
N VAL A 303 -6.76 0.99 31.08
CA VAL A 303 -7.82 0.03 30.75
C VAL A 303 -7.40 -1.40 31.07
N LYS A 304 -8.37 -2.28 31.32
CA LYS A 304 -8.16 -3.70 31.61
C LYS A 304 -8.40 -4.59 30.39
N ILE A 305 -9.18 -4.10 29.41
CA ILE A 305 -9.42 -4.79 28.16
C ILE A 305 -8.18 -4.76 27.27
N PRO A 306 -8.00 -5.72 26.36
CA PRO A 306 -6.87 -5.72 25.44
C PRO A 306 -6.76 -4.45 24.60
N VAL A 307 -5.53 -3.97 24.43
CA VAL A 307 -5.16 -2.86 23.55
C VAL A 307 -4.35 -3.40 22.38
N MET A 308 -4.83 -3.14 21.19
CA MET A 308 -4.20 -3.49 19.92
C MET A 308 -3.60 -2.25 19.29
N ILE A 309 -2.51 -2.42 18.55
CA ILE A 309 -1.81 -1.35 17.84
C ILE A 309 -1.30 -1.83 16.49
N SER A 310 -1.36 -0.95 15.53
CA SER A 310 -0.87 -1.20 14.17
C SER A 310 0.01 -0.04 13.69
N HIS A 311 0.18 0.10 12.40
CA HIS A 311 1.02 1.05 11.68
C HIS A 311 2.49 0.62 11.54
N ALA A 312 2.84 0.39 10.29
CA ALA A 312 4.20 0.12 9.82
C ALA A 312 4.93 -1.07 10.50
N LEU A 313 4.23 -1.98 11.19
CA LEU A 313 4.81 -3.13 11.87
C LEU A 313 5.19 -4.24 10.89
N ARG A 314 6.46 -4.69 10.91
CA ARG A 314 7.02 -5.64 9.94
C ARG A 314 8.05 -6.60 10.54
N THR A 315 8.84 -6.13 11.52
CA THR A 315 9.99 -6.86 12.03
C THR A 315 9.60 -7.71 13.24
N PRO A 316 9.79 -9.05 13.18
CA PRO A 316 9.36 -9.95 14.27
C PRO A 316 9.92 -9.57 15.64
N ALA A 317 11.22 -9.26 15.72
CA ALA A 317 11.85 -8.88 16.97
C ALA A 317 11.29 -7.58 17.58
N PHE A 318 10.95 -6.60 16.72
CA PHE A 318 10.33 -5.35 17.18
C PHE A 318 8.91 -5.61 17.70
N MET A 319 8.09 -6.38 16.96
CA MET A 319 6.72 -6.72 17.37
C MET A 319 6.72 -7.55 18.68
N GLU A 320 7.68 -8.48 18.83
CA GLU A 320 7.88 -9.22 20.09
C GLU A 320 8.16 -8.28 21.25
N SER A 321 9.06 -7.28 21.07
CA SER A 321 9.40 -6.33 22.14
C SER A 321 8.19 -5.49 22.58
N VAL A 322 7.32 -5.09 21.65
CA VAL A 322 6.09 -4.33 21.97
C VAL A 322 5.18 -5.13 22.91
N ILE A 323 5.03 -6.43 22.65
CA ILE A 323 4.21 -7.31 23.51
C ILE A 323 4.94 -7.67 24.82
N ALA A 324 6.22 -8.01 24.74
CA ALA A 324 7.02 -8.41 25.90
C ALA A 324 7.15 -7.30 26.94
N GLU A 325 7.28 -6.05 26.50
CA GLU A 325 7.36 -4.86 27.33
C GLU A 325 5.98 -4.37 27.83
N GLY A 326 4.90 -5.04 27.45
CA GLY A 326 3.54 -4.70 27.88
C GLY A 326 2.99 -3.40 27.28
N LYS A 327 3.55 -2.93 26.15
CA LYS A 327 3.12 -1.70 25.47
C LYS A 327 1.77 -1.88 24.78
N ALA A 328 1.51 -3.08 24.27
CA ALA A 328 0.23 -3.51 23.72
C ALA A 328 -0.01 -4.98 24.00
N ASP A 329 -1.25 -5.47 23.80
CA ASP A 329 -1.62 -6.89 23.95
C ASP A 329 -1.61 -7.65 22.64
N MET A 330 -1.83 -6.97 21.52
CA MET A 330 -1.84 -7.52 20.16
C MET A 330 -1.27 -6.50 19.17
N VAL A 331 -0.60 -6.99 18.16
CA VAL A 331 -0.01 -6.19 17.08
C VAL A 331 -0.66 -6.51 15.76
N GLY A 332 -0.93 -5.48 14.97
CA GLY A 332 -1.69 -5.57 13.74
C GLY A 332 -0.84 -5.28 12.49
N GLN A 333 -1.10 -6.04 11.45
CA GLN A 333 -0.52 -5.84 10.12
C GLN A 333 -1.62 -5.72 9.07
N CYS A 334 -1.51 -4.74 8.19
CA CYS A 334 -2.32 -4.61 6.98
C CYS A 334 -1.44 -4.84 5.76
N ARG A 335 -0.71 -3.83 5.33
CA ARG A 335 0.11 -3.87 4.11
C ARG A 335 1.25 -4.90 4.16
N GLN A 336 1.77 -5.21 5.35
CA GLN A 336 2.74 -6.29 5.52
C GLN A 336 2.09 -7.65 5.20
N ALA A 337 0.87 -7.86 5.65
CA ALA A 337 0.11 -9.08 5.35
C ALA A 337 -0.23 -9.21 3.85
N LEU A 338 -0.50 -8.09 3.16
CA LEU A 338 -0.70 -8.08 1.71
C LEU A 338 0.61 -8.36 0.94
N ALA A 339 1.74 -7.88 1.46
CA ALA A 339 3.05 -8.16 0.89
C ALA A 339 3.49 -9.61 1.11
N ASP A 340 3.17 -10.17 2.27
CA ASP A 340 3.49 -11.54 2.65
C ASP A 340 2.39 -12.13 3.56
N PRO A 341 1.39 -12.81 3.00
CA PRO A 341 0.29 -13.37 3.78
C PRO A 341 0.76 -14.48 4.75
N TYR A 342 1.91 -15.09 4.51
CA TYR A 342 2.48 -16.13 5.35
C TYR A 342 3.47 -15.63 6.41
N TRP A 343 3.50 -14.32 6.67
CA TRP A 343 4.41 -13.72 7.64
C TRP A 343 4.38 -14.41 9.03
N PRO A 344 3.22 -14.65 9.67
CA PRO A 344 3.19 -15.31 10.97
C PRO A 344 3.75 -16.74 10.94
N LEU A 345 3.40 -17.50 9.89
CA LEU A 345 3.88 -18.86 9.72
C LEU A 345 5.39 -18.93 9.50
N LYS A 346 5.95 -18.05 8.64
CA LYS A 346 7.40 -17.93 8.41
C LYS A 346 8.15 -17.61 9.69
N VAL A 347 7.63 -16.67 10.50
CA VAL A 347 8.20 -16.35 11.82
C VAL A 347 8.13 -17.53 12.75
N GLN A 348 7.00 -18.23 12.81
CA GLN A 348 6.83 -19.43 13.65
C GLN A 348 7.82 -20.55 13.28
N MET A 349 8.14 -20.68 11.99
CA MET A 349 9.09 -21.66 11.45
C MET A 349 10.55 -21.20 11.53
N GLY A 350 10.85 -19.98 12.00
CA GLY A 350 12.20 -19.41 12.03
C GLY A 350 12.76 -19.03 10.67
N ARG A 351 11.88 -18.78 9.67
CA ARG A 351 12.22 -18.45 8.27
C ARG A 351 12.07 -16.95 7.99
N GLU A 352 12.57 -16.10 8.86
CA GLU A 352 12.42 -14.64 8.78
C GLU A 352 13.09 -14.04 7.54
N GLU A 353 14.18 -14.66 7.07
CA GLU A 353 14.91 -14.26 5.86
C GLU A 353 14.05 -14.41 4.58
N LYS A 354 12.99 -15.23 4.63
CA LYS A 354 12.03 -15.41 3.53
C LYS A 354 10.86 -14.43 3.56
N ILE A 355 10.80 -13.56 4.57
CA ILE A 355 9.72 -12.56 4.67
C ILE A 355 9.90 -11.49 3.60
N ARG A 356 8.89 -11.32 2.75
CA ARG A 356 8.77 -10.20 1.82
C ARG A 356 8.25 -8.97 2.57
N LYS A 357 9.15 -8.10 3.00
CA LYS A 357 8.78 -6.92 3.80
C LYS A 357 8.06 -5.86 2.97
N CYS A 358 6.93 -5.35 3.47
CA CYS A 358 6.22 -4.24 2.85
C CYS A 358 7.10 -2.99 2.77
N ILE A 359 7.23 -2.43 1.57
CA ILE A 359 8.02 -1.23 1.29
C ILE A 359 7.26 0.09 1.46
N SER A 360 6.01 0.06 1.93
CA SER A 360 5.13 1.24 2.09
C SER A 360 5.00 2.12 0.84
N CYS A 361 4.99 1.53 -0.37
CA CYS A 361 4.89 2.26 -1.63
C CYS A 361 3.48 2.79 -1.94
N LEU A 362 2.44 2.26 -1.27
CA LEU A 362 1.03 2.62 -1.44
C LEU A 362 0.47 2.43 -2.87
N THR A 363 1.24 1.93 -3.82
CA THR A 363 0.86 1.84 -5.23
C THR A 363 -0.31 0.90 -5.46
N GLY A 364 -0.19 -0.38 -5.09
CA GLY A 364 -1.25 -1.38 -5.34
C GLY A 364 -2.39 -1.29 -4.31
N CYS A 365 -2.03 -1.26 -3.02
CA CYS A 365 -3.00 -1.34 -1.93
C CYS A 365 -3.83 -0.06 -1.71
N TRP A 366 -3.33 1.10 -2.13
CA TRP A 366 -4.02 2.37 -1.99
C TRP A 366 -4.35 3.01 -3.34
N GLN A 367 -3.34 3.37 -4.14
CA GLN A 367 -3.53 4.09 -5.39
C GLN A 367 -4.44 3.32 -6.37
N GLU A 368 -4.19 2.02 -6.59
CA GLU A 368 -5.01 1.23 -7.50
C GLU A 368 -6.36 0.85 -6.89
N SER A 369 -6.38 0.44 -5.63
CA SER A 369 -7.61 -0.01 -4.98
C SER A 369 -8.58 1.15 -4.73
N MET A 370 -8.16 2.17 -4.00
CA MET A 370 -9.05 3.23 -3.56
C MET A 370 -9.23 4.33 -4.62
N MET A 371 -8.14 4.77 -5.27
CA MET A 371 -8.18 5.88 -6.21
C MET A 371 -8.61 5.44 -7.60
N ALA A 372 -8.06 4.34 -8.13
CA ALA A 372 -8.44 3.80 -9.43
C ALA A 372 -9.62 2.81 -9.37
N LYS A 373 -10.22 2.57 -8.18
CA LYS A 373 -11.40 1.72 -7.97
C LYS A 373 -11.22 0.29 -8.50
N LYS A 374 -10.01 -0.26 -8.36
CA LYS A 374 -9.68 -1.64 -8.69
C LYS A 374 -9.68 -2.52 -7.44
N ASN A 375 -9.58 -3.83 -7.61
CA ASN A 375 -9.31 -4.75 -6.51
C ASN A 375 -8.01 -4.41 -5.80
N ILE A 376 -7.91 -4.80 -4.52
CA ILE A 376 -6.66 -4.67 -3.77
C ILE A 376 -5.51 -5.31 -4.56
N ALA A 377 -4.32 -4.72 -4.48
CA ALA A 377 -3.11 -5.27 -5.07
C ALA A 377 -1.89 -4.94 -4.21
N CYS A 378 -0.76 -5.56 -4.49
CA CYS A 378 0.50 -5.20 -3.85
C CYS A 378 1.60 -5.07 -4.90
N ALA A 379 2.36 -3.98 -4.87
CA ALA A 379 3.40 -3.72 -5.86
C ALA A 379 4.52 -4.77 -5.88
N ILE A 380 4.72 -5.48 -4.78
CA ILE A 380 5.79 -6.47 -4.62
C ILE A 380 5.27 -7.90 -4.43
N ASN A 381 3.96 -8.11 -4.37
CA ASN A 381 3.33 -9.42 -4.31
C ASN A 381 2.30 -9.57 -5.44
N PRO A 382 2.63 -10.23 -6.55
CA PRO A 382 1.76 -10.31 -7.72
C PRO A 382 0.46 -11.09 -7.49
N ILE A 383 0.43 -11.97 -6.48
CA ILE A 383 -0.75 -12.79 -6.13
C ILE A 383 -1.87 -11.91 -5.55
N CYS A 384 -1.51 -10.89 -4.78
CA CYS A 384 -2.45 -10.08 -4.00
C CYS A 384 -3.57 -9.50 -4.86
N GLY A 385 -4.82 -9.89 -4.58
CA GLY A 385 -6.02 -9.39 -5.23
C GLY A 385 -6.23 -9.86 -6.68
N ASP A 386 -5.55 -10.90 -7.10
CA ASP A 386 -5.67 -11.48 -8.43
C ASP A 386 -6.17 -12.93 -8.36
N LEU A 387 -7.43 -13.13 -8.72
CA LEU A 387 -8.10 -14.43 -8.61
C LEU A 387 -7.43 -15.53 -9.43
N GLU A 388 -6.82 -15.20 -10.57
CA GLU A 388 -6.12 -16.17 -11.41
C GLU A 388 -4.94 -16.80 -10.67
N PHE A 389 -4.18 -16.00 -9.91
CA PHE A 389 -3.09 -16.52 -9.07
C PHE A 389 -3.59 -17.36 -7.89
N TYR A 390 -4.72 -17.02 -7.29
CA TYR A 390 -5.30 -17.85 -6.22
C TYR A 390 -5.82 -19.19 -6.73
N LYS A 391 -6.36 -19.22 -7.95
CA LYS A 391 -6.87 -20.44 -8.60
C LYS A 391 -5.80 -21.22 -9.37
N MET A 392 -4.57 -20.72 -9.42
CA MET A 392 -3.50 -21.35 -10.17
C MET A 392 -3.18 -22.73 -9.64
N ASP A 393 -3.03 -23.71 -10.55
CA ASP A 393 -2.42 -25.00 -10.22
C ASP A 393 -0.95 -24.77 -9.79
N LYS A 394 -0.65 -25.10 -8.54
CA LYS A 394 0.69 -24.94 -7.96
C LYS A 394 1.65 -26.09 -8.30
N SER A 395 1.19 -27.10 -9.03
CA SER A 395 2.06 -28.18 -9.51
C SER A 395 3.11 -27.67 -10.50
N ARG A 396 4.16 -28.46 -10.69
CA ARG A 396 5.21 -28.18 -11.69
C ARG A 396 4.66 -28.40 -13.11
N ALA A 397 5.19 -27.66 -14.07
CA ALA A 397 4.88 -27.81 -15.48
C ALA A 397 5.22 -29.24 -15.95
N LYS A 398 4.35 -29.81 -16.78
CA LYS A 398 4.57 -31.14 -17.38
C LYS A 398 5.80 -31.18 -18.28
N LYS A 399 6.14 -30.06 -18.91
CA LYS A 399 7.34 -29.88 -19.74
C LYS A 399 8.14 -28.70 -19.20
N SER A 400 9.37 -28.95 -18.80
CA SER A 400 10.32 -27.91 -18.42
C SER A 400 10.81 -27.16 -19.66
N LEU A 401 10.85 -25.82 -19.60
CA LEU A 401 11.38 -24.96 -20.66
C LEU A 401 12.66 -24.32 -20.17
N LYS A 402 13.62 -24.12 -21.08
CA LYS A 402 14.76 -23.23 -20.88
C LYS A 402 14.35 -21.81 -21.22
N ILE A 403 14.46 -20.90 -20.28
CA ILE A 403 14.01 -19.51 -20.44
C ILE A 403 15.20 -18.57 -20.34
N GLY A 404 15.51 -17.86 -21.44
CA GLY A 404 16.53 -16.80 -21.45
C GLY A 404 15.89 -15.47 -21.00
N ILE A 405 16.29 -14.92 -19.87
CA ILE A 405 15.78 -13.65 -19.34
C ILE A 405 16.83 -12.57 -19.50
N VAL A 406 16.57 -11.59 -20.37
CA VAL A 406 17.50 -10.49 -20.63
C VAL A 406 17.07 -9.29 -19.78
N GLY A 407 17.85 -9.02 -18.73
CA GLY A 407 17.63 -7.99 -17.73
C GLY A 407 17.29 -8.54 -16.34
N GLY A 408 18.17 -8.27 -15.37
CA GLY A 408 18.06 -8.69 -13.97
C GLY A 408 17.38 -7.63 -13.08
N GLY A 409 16.48 -6.83 -13.64
CA GLY A 409 15.60 -5.93 -12.91
C GLY A 409 14.47 -6.68 -12.18
N PRO A 410 13.58 -5.97 -11.44
CA PRO A 410 12.51 -6.60 -10.66
C PRO A 410 11.62 -7.55 -11.48
N GLY A 411 11.25 -7.18 -12.71
CA GLY A 411 10.42 -8.02 -13.57
C GLY A 411 11.13 -9.32 -14.00
N GLY A 412 12.43 -9.23 -14.37
CA GLY A 412 13.21 -10.41 -14.74
C GLY A 412 13.48 -11.35 -13.57
N MET A 413 13.80 -10.80 -12.39
CA MET A 413 14.01 -11.60 -11.18
C MET A 413 12.70 -12.29 -10.72
N GLU A 414 11.56 -11.61 -10.78
CA GLU A 414 10.27 -12.23 -10.42
C GLU A 414 9.87 -13.30 -11.45
N ALA A 415 10.09 -13.07 -12.76
CA ALA A 415 9.87 -14.09 -13.77
C ALA A 415 10.75 -15.32 -13.53
N ALA A 416 12.04 -15.14 -13.23
CA ALA A 416 12.94 -16.25 -12.91
C ALA A 416 12.46 -17.04 -11.69
N ARG A 417 12.08 -16.34 -10.63
CA ARG A 417 11.54 -16.94 -9.41
C ARG A 417 10.31 -17.82 -9.72
N TRP A 418 9.32 -17.29 -10.43
CA TRP A 418 8.14 -18.04 -10.83
C TRP A 418 8.47 -19.20 -11.77
N ALA A 419 9.40 -19.01 -12.71
CA ALA A 419 9.84 -20.05 -13.63
C ALA A 419 10.40 -21.28 -12.87
N VAL A 420 11.27 -21.08 -11.88
CA VAL A 420 11.80 -22.17 -11.05
C VAL A 420 10.70 -22.87 -10.27
N MET A 421 9.79 -22.10 -9.65
CA MET A 421 8.66 -22.65 -8.89
C MET A 421 7.77 -23.53 -9.77
N LYS A 422 7.58 -23.16 -11.04
CA LYS A 422 6.84 -23.95 -12.03
C LYS A 422 7.63 -25.05 -12.68
N GLY A 423 8.91 -25.23 -12.32
CA GLY A 423 9.77 -26.30 -12.82
C GLY A 423 10.45 -26.03 -14.16
N HIS A 424 10.50 -24.76 -14.58
CA HIS A 424 11.29 -24.30 -15.73
C HIS A 424 12.75 -24.00 -15.31
N ILE A 425 13.61 -23.80 -16.29
CA ILE A 425 15.04 -23.54 -16.12
C ILE A 425 15.38 -22.14 -16.66
N PRO A 426 15.25 -21.09 -15.81
CA PRO A 426 15.60 -19.74 -16.22
C PRO A 426 17.10 -19.48 -16.12
N THR A 427 17.63 -18.65 -17.05
CA THR A 427 18.94 -18.01 -16.97
C THR A 427 18.72 -16.50 -17.08
N ILE A 428 19.25 -15.74 -16.12
CA ILE A 428 19.22 -14.26 -16.16
C ILE A 428 20.54 -13.77 -16.76
N PHE A 429 20.43 -12.91 -17.78
CA PHE A 429 21.53 -12.14 -18.34
C PHE A 429 21.42 -10.70 -17.86
N GLU A 430 22.42 -10.22 -17.13
CA GLU A 430 22.45 -8.84 -16.62
C GLU A 430 23.76 -8.15 -17.05
N ARG A 431 23.65 -7.04 -17.77
CA ARG A 431 24.81 -6.30 -18.26
C ARG A 431 25.56 -5.56 -17.15
N GLU A 432 24.89 -5.23 -16.06
CA GLU A 432 25.50 -4.57 -14.91
C GLU A 432 26.16 -5.59 -13.95
N ALA A 433 26.97 -5.07 -13.02
CA ALA A 433 27.63 -5.90 -12.01
C ALA A 433 26.70 -6.37 -10.88
N GLU A 434 25.45 -5.87 -10.83
CA GLU A 434 24.46 -6.19 -9.80
C GLU A 434 23.04 -6.34 -10.37
N LEU A 435 22.29 -7.29 -9.80
CA LEU A 435 20.86 -7.39 -10.04
C LEU A 435 20.10 -6.23 -9.36
N GLY A 436 18.97 -5.82 -9.93
CA GLY A 436 18.05 -4.84 -9.35
C GLY A 436 17.60 -3.75 -10.31
N GLY A 437 18.37 -3.46 -11.36
CA GLY A 437 17.96 -2.46 -12.35
C GLY A 437 17.63 -1.08 -11.74
N ALA A 438 16.54 -0.45 -12.17
CA ALA A 438 16.18 0.91 -11.76
C ALA A 438 15.84 1.06 -10.27
N ILE A 439 15.45 -0.02 -9.56
CA ILE A 439 15.13 0.05 -8.12
C ILE A 439 16.34 0.49 -7.28
N LEU A 440 17.57 0.23 -7.76
CA LEU A 440 18.79 0.60 -7.04
C LEU A 440 18.95 2.11 -6.90
N GLY A 441 18.58 2.89 -7.93
CA GLY A 441 18.52 4.35 -7.84
C GLY A 441 17.54 4.85 -6.79
N CYS A 442 16.38 4.22 -6.70
CA CYS A 442 15.36 4.57 -5.70
C CYS A 442 15.85 4.37 -4.26
N CYS A 443 16.74 3.39 -4.01
CA CYS A 443 17.29 3.13 -2.67
C CYS A 443 18.14 4.28 -2.12
N LEU A 444 18.62 5.18 -2.98
CA LEU A 444 19.45 6.34 -2.59
C LEU A 444 18.63 7.53 -2.12
N VAL A 445 17.33 7.54 -2.35
CA VAL A 445 16.44 8.64 -1.99
C VAL A 445 16.18 8.62 -0.48
N PRO A 446 16.45 9.71 0.25
CA PRO A 446 16.22 9.77 1.70
C PRO A 446 14.76 9.44 2.06
N GLY A 447 14.59 8.47 2.99
CA GLY A 447 13.29 7.93 3.38
C GLY A 447 12.73 6.85 2.45
N LYS A 448 13.49 6.41 1.42
CA LYS A 448 13.15 5.26 0.56
C LYS A 448 14.07 4.05 0.75
N ASP A 449 14.78 3.98 1.84
CA ASP A 449 15.63 2.86 2.27
C ASP A 449 14.89 1.50 2.25
N LYS A 450 13.57 1.51 2.44
CA LYS A 450 12.71 0.32 2.35
C LYS A 450 12.71 -0.34 0.97
N MET A 451 13.03 0.39 -0.09
CA MET A 451 13.20 -0.18 -1.43
C MET A 451 14.35 -1.20 -1.48
N LYS A 452 15.40 -0.97 -0.67
CA LYS A 452 16.52 -1.91 -0.51
C LYS A 452 16.06 -3.26 0.04
N TRP A 453 15.14 -3.29 0.98
CA TRP A 453 14.63 -4.55 1.54
C TRP A 453 14.08 -5.48 0.45
N HIS A 454 13.35 -4.90 -0.51
CA HIS A 454 12.79 -5.68 -1.60
C HIS A 454 13.87 -6.10 -2.61
N ALA A 455 14.78 -5.21 -2.96
CA ALA A 455 15.92 -5.55 -3.85
C ALA A 455 16.76 -6.70 -3.26
N ASP A 456 17.10 -6.63 -1.98
CA ASP A 456 17.87 -7.67 -1.28
C ASP A 456 17.08 -8.99 -1.19
N TRP A 457 15.78 -8.91 -0.90
CA TRP A 457 14.90 -10.08 -0.85
C TRP A 457 14.86 -10.80 -2.22
N MET A 458 14.66 -10.08 -3.32
CA MET A 458 14.64 -10.67 -4.67
C MET A 458 15.97 -11.32 -5.04
N ARG A 459 17.09 -10.68 -4.73
CA ARG A 459 18.44 -11.23 -4.94
C ARG A 459 18.64 -12.54 -4.17
N ASN A 460 18.20 -12.56 -2.91
CA ASN A 460 18.27 -13.75 -2.07
C ASN A 460 17.40 -14.88 -2.64
N GLU A 461 16.17 -14.58 -3.07
CA GLU A 461 15.29 -15.57 -3.70
C GLU A 461 15.89 -16.17 -4.96
N VAL A 462 16.42 -15.34 -5.87
CA VAL A 462 17.09 -15.78 -7.10
C VAL A 462 18.29 -16.70 -6.79
N ARG A 463 19.12 -16.32 -5.81
CA ARG A 463 20.26 -17.13 -5.36
C ARG A 463 19.79 -18.44 -4.72
N ASP A 464 18.87 -18.39 -3.78
CA ASP A 464 18.44 -19.55 -2.97
C ASP A 464 17.67 -20.57 -3.83
N LEU A 465 17.03 -20.11 -4.90
CA LEU A 465 16.39 -20.97 -5.92
C LEU A 465 17.39 -21.54 -6.94
N GLY A 466 18.66 -21.17 -6.87
CA GLY A 466 19.71 -21.69 -7.76
C GLY A 466 19.57 -21.23 -9.22
N VAL A 467 19.01 -20.04 -9.47
CA VAL A 467 18.91 -19.48 -10.82
C VAL A 467 20.31 -19.21 -11.38
N ASP A 468 20.58 -19.64 -12.63
CA ASP A 468 21.79 -19.26 -13.35
C ASP A 468 21.75 -17.75 -13.67
N VAL A 469 22.74 -17.00 -13.17
CA VAL A 469 22.83 -15.54 -13.36
C VAL A 469 24.16 -15.17 -13.96
N ARG A 470 24.15 -14.56 -15.14
CA ARG A 470 25.32 -14.11 -15.89
C ARG A 470 25.40 -12.59 -15.82
N MET A 471 26.26 -12.15 -14.87
CA MET A 471 26.46 -10.73 -14.58
C MET A 471 27.52 -10.13 -15.51
N GLY A 472 27.43 -8.80 -15.77
CA GLY A 472 28.35 -8.09 -16.67
C GLY A 472 28.28 -8.60 -18.12
N HIS A 473 27.15 -9.21 -18.51
CA HIS A 473 27.00 -9.92 -19.76
C HIS A 473 25.73 -9.54 -20.51
N GLU A 474 25.91 -9.06 -21.74
CA GLU A 474 24.83 -8.83 -22.71
C GLU A 474 24.89 -9.96 -23.75
N PRO A 475 23.84 -10.82 -23.81
CA PRO A 475 23.91 -12.03 -24.62
C PRO A 475 23.76 -11.74 -26.11
N ALA A 476 24.50 -12.50 -26.94
CA ALA A 476 24.36 -12.47 -28.38
C ALA A 476 23.24 -13.38 -28.90
N PHE A 477 22.85 -13.19 -30.17
CA PHE A 477 21.86 -14.04 -30.84
C PHE A 477 22.15 -15.54 -30.71
N GLU A 478 23.42 -15.94 -30.98
CA GLU A 478 23.87 -17.34 -30.95
C GLU A 478 23.71 -18.01 -29.58
N GLU A 479 23.74 -17.21 -28.51
CA GLU A 479 23.52 -17.70 -27.15
C GLU A 479 22.03 -17.82 -26.82
N LEU A 480 21.25 -16.81 -27.19
CA LEU A 480 19.81 -16.76 -26.87
C LEU A 480 18.98 -17.76 -27.69
N LYS A 481 19.41 -18.15 -28.91
CA LYS A 481 18.69 -19.13 -29.73
C LYS A 481 18.64 -20.54 -29.12
N GLU A 482 19.48 -20.83 -28.12
CA GLU A 482 19.49 -22.11 -27.41
C GLU A 482 18.38 -22.25 -26.35
N TYR A 483 17.61 -21.19 -26.14
CA TYR A 483 16.46 -21.18 -25.23
C TYR A 483 15.12 -21.46 -25.94
N ASP A 484 14.21 -22.12 -25.25
CA ASP A 484 12.88 -22.41 -25.78
C ASP A 484 12.03 -21.13 -25.95
N ILE A 485 12.31 -20.11 -25.12
CA ILE A 485 11.70 -18.78 -25.14
C ILE A 485 12.61 -17.75 -24.50
N VAL A 486 12.58 -16.52 -25.00
CA VAL A 486 13.35 -15.39 -24.47
C VAL A 486 12.40 -14.33 -23.88
N LEU A 487 12.73 -13.85 -22.70
CA LEU A 487 12.03 -12.75 -22.03
C LEU A 487 12.86 -11.47 -22.11
N ASN A 488 12.34 -10.46 -22.80
CA ASN A 488 12.90 -9.11 -22.80
C ASN A 488 12.41 -8.34 -21.57
N ALA A 489 13.27 -8.23 -20.57
CA ALA A 489 13.07 -7.46 -19.33
C ALA A 489 14.12 -6.34 -19.18
N THR A 490 14.63 -5.81 -20.30
CA THR A 490 15.74 -4.83 -20.37
C THR A 490 15.41 -3.44 -19.80
N GLY A 491 14.12 -3.20 -19.46
CA GLY A 491 13.66 -1.97 -18.80
C GLY A 491 13.59 -0.75 -19.73
N ALA A 492 13.78 0.44 -19.15
CA ALA A 492 13.75 1.71 -19.85
C ALA A 492 15.09 2.42 -19.76
N VAL A 493 15.28 3.40 -20.64
CA VAL A 493 16.41 4.33 -20.65
C VAL A 493 15.91 5.77 -20.71
N SER A 494 16.68 6.69 -20.14
CA SER A 494 16.43 8.13 -20.31
C SER A 494 16.68 8.56 -21.74
N TYR A 495 15.94 9.56 -22.19
CA TYR A 495 16.21 10.25 -23.45
C TYR A 495 16.07 11.76 -23.29
N VAL A 496 16.75 12.50 -24.15
CA VAL A 496 16.62 13.97 -24.19
C VAL A 496 15.58 14.32 -25.25
N PRO A 497 14.44 14.94 -24.87
CA PRO A 497 13.51 15.49 -25.86
C PRO A 497 14.18 16.57 -26.71
N GLU A 498 13.60 16.85 -27.88
CA GLU A 498 14.10 17.91 -28.75
C GLU A 498 14.07 19.26 -28.03
N VAL A 499 15.22 19.94 -27.98
CA VAL A 499 15.39 21.23 -27.33
C VAL A 499 16.49 22.04 -28.03
N ASN A 500 16.35 23.36 -28.07
CA ASN A 500 17.36 24.24 -28.64
C ASN A 500 18.58 24.36 -27.72
N GLY A 501 19.76 24.58 -28.29
CA GLY A 501 20.99 24.87 -27.54
C GLY A 501 21.81 23.64 -27.16
N LEU A 502 22.31 23.62 -25.91
CA LEU A 502 23.31 22.63 -25.44
C LEU A 502 22.67 21.34 -24.92
N ALA A 503 22.04 20.57 -25.80
CA ALA A 503 21.39 19.31 -25.43
C ALA A 503 22.36 18.25 -24.90
N ASP A 504 23.64 18.32 -25.26
CA ASP A 504 24.74 17.48 -24.77
C ASP A 504 25.08 17.69 -23.28
N LYS A 505 24.62 18.79 -22.66
CA LYS A 505 24.73 19.07 -21.23
C LYS A 505 23.64 18.43 -20.39
N VAL A 506 22.65 17.80 -20.99
CA VAL A 506 21.55 17.17 -20.25
C VAL A 506 22.01 15.86 -19.66
N VAL A 507 21.91 15.73 -18.35
CA VAL A 507 22.27 14.52 -17.60
C VAL A 507 21.08 13.54 -17.60
N PRO A 508 21.28 12.28 -18.01
CA PRO A 508 20.26 11.24 -17.84
C PRO A 508 19.95 11.00 -16.36
N LEU A 509 18.67 10.68 -16.04
CA LEU A 509 18.20 10.43 -14.67
C LEU A 509 19.06 9.40 -13.94
N GLU A 510 19.41 8.30 -14.59
CA GLU A 510 20.21 7.21 -14.03
C GLU A 510 21.62 7.61 -13.59
N HIS A 511 22.13 8.75 -14.08
CA HIS A 511 23.45 9.28 -13.72
C HIS A 511 23.36 10.37 -12.62
N ALA A 512 22.14 10.81 -12.26
CA ALA A 512 21.94 11.94 -11.34
C ALA A 512 21.90 11.55 -9.85
N PHE A 513 21.69 10.27 -9.53
CA PHE A 513 21.57 9.76 -8.14
C PHE A 513 22.88 9.48 -7.43
N ALA A 514 23.97 10.02 -7.89
CA ALA A 514 25.26 9.76 -7.28
C ALA A 514 25.57 10.69 -6.11
N CYS A 515 25.72 10.14 -4.93
CA CYS A 515 26.22 10.83 -3.77
C CYS A 515 27.69 10.47 -3.48
N PRO A 516 28.61 11.46 -3.48
CA PRO A 516 30.03 11.19 -3.12
C PRO A 516 30.25 10.83 -1.64
N LYS A 517 29.24 10.98 -0.78
CA LYS A 517 29.32 10.69 0.67
C LYS A 517 28.72 9.34 1.07
N VAL A 518 27.93 8.74 0.22
CA VAL A 518 27.53 7.34 0.40
C VAL A 518 28.54 6.54 -0.35
N THR A 519 29.42 5.83 0.35
CA THR A 519 30.18 4.71 -0.23
C THR A 519 29.13 3.74 -0.74
N CYS A 520 28.81 3.93 -2.02
CA CYS A 520 27.74 3.22 -2.66
C CYS A 520 28.24 1.81 -2.91
N GLU A 521 28.02 0.89 -1.98
CA GLU A 521 28.14 -0.55 -2.21
C GLU A 521 27.28 -1.00 -3.41
N PHE A 522 26.33 -0.13 -3.84
CA PHE A 522 25.36 -0.37 -4.91
C PHE A 522 25.82 -0.03 -6.33
N TYR A 523 26.87 0.77 -6.49
CA TYR A 523 27.46 1.09 -7.79
C TYR A 523 28.97 0.82 -7.70
N PRO A 524 29.42 -0.41 -7.97
CA PRO A 524 30.85 -0.69 -8.07
C PRO A 524 31.47 0.22 -9.11
N LYS A 525 32.73 0.62 -8.89
CA LYS A 525 33.50 1.52 -9.78
C LYS A 525 33.53 1.08 -11.25
N GLU A 526 33.17 -0.15 -11.52
CA GLU A 526 33.16 -0.82 -12.82
C GLU A 526 31.79 -0.79 -13.52
N SER A 527 30.71 -0.33 -12.86
CA SER A 527 29.41 -0.16 -13.53
C SER A 527 29.51 0.96 -14.57
N GLY A 528 28.92 0.77 -15.73
CA GLY A 528 28.83 1.81 -16.77
C GLY A 528 28.06 3.07 -16.34
N ARG A 529 27.40 3.04 -15.18
CA ARG A 529 26.65 4.12 -14.54
C ARG A 529 27.59 4.96 -13.70
N ARG A 530 28.33 5.85 -14.34
CA ARG A 530 29.16 6.82 -13.59
C ARG A 530 28.30 7.95 -13.07
N PRO A 531 28.31 8.19 -11.72
CA PRO A 531 27.66 9.33 -11.14
C PRO A 531 28.22 10.65 -11.67
N VAL A 532 27.34 11.57 -12.05
CA VAL A 532 27.71 12.93 -12.42
C VAL A 532 27.60 13.82 -11.19
N LYS A 533 28.65 14.60 -10.91
CA LYS A 533 28.59 15.62 -9.85
C LYS A 533 27.79 16.81 -10.35
N LEU A 534 26.55 16.95 -9.89
CA LEU A 534 25.69 18.08 -10.21
C LEU A 534 26.11 19.36 -9.49
N GLY A 535 25.94 20.50 -10.17
CA GLY A 535 26.12 21.84 -9.61
C GLY A 535 25.10 22.19 -8.52
N GLU A 536 25.05 23.47 -8.11
CA GLU A 536 24.15 23.91 -7.01
C GLU A 536 22.71 24.07 -7.51
N LYS A 537 22.51 24.60 -8.73
CA LYS A 537 21.20 24.88 -9.33
C LYS A 537 20.88 23.83 -10.38
N VAL A 538 19.91 22.98 -10.06
CA VAL A 538 19.55 21.84 -10.90
C VAL A 538 18.13 21.95 -11.42
N VAL A 539 17.96 21.84 -12.74
CA VAL A 539 16.65 21.73 -13.37
C VAL A 539 16.30 20.27 -13.58
N VAL A 540 15.19 19.85 -12.98
CA VAL A 540 14.56 18.53 -13.18
C VAL A 540 13.54 18.66 -14.29
N TRP A 541 13.77 17.98 -15.42
CA TRP A 541 12.97 18.12 -16.63
C TRP A 541 12.15 16.88 -16.93
N GLY A 542 10.84 16.93 -16.68
CA GLY A 542 9.88 15.85 -16.88
C GLY A 542 9.01 15.58 -15.66
N ASP A 543 8.18 14.54 -15.76
CA ASP A 543 7.22 14.17 -14.72
C ASP A 543 6.97 12.65 -14.67
N HIS A 544 7.52 11.95 -13.67
CA HIS A 544 7.17 10.60 -13.27
C HIS A 544 7.78 10.27 -11.90
N TYR A 545 7.67 9.02 -11.41
CA TYR A 545 8.24 8.59 -10.13
C TYR A 545 9.73 8.97 -9.97
N GLY A 546 10.54 8.77 -11.02
CA GLY A 546 11.97 9.13 -10.98
C GLY A 546 12.22 10.63 -10.86
N ALA A 547 11.38 11.48 -11.46
CA ALA A 547 11.47 12.93 -11.30
C ALA A 547 11.14 13.36 -9.86
N ALA A 548 10.07 12.80 -9.26
CA ALA A 548 9.72 13.03 -7.86
C ALA A 548 10.83 12.57 -6.91
N ASP A 549 11.42 11.41 -7.18
CA ASP A 549 12.54 10.86 -6.43
C ASP A 549 13.79 11.74 -6.52
N LEU A 550 14.10 12.24 -7.71
CA LEU A 550 15.23 13.15 -7.92
C LEU A 550 15.02 14.47 -7.18
N VAL A 551 13.82 15.04 -7.23
CA VAL A 551 13.48 16.26 -6.46
C VAL A 551 13.67 16.02 -4.96
N ALA A 552 13.18 14.87 -4.44
CA ALA A 552 13.33 14.50 -3.04
C ALA A 552 14.81 14.36 -2.65
N TYR A 553 15.61 13.72 -3.50
CA TYR A 553 17.04 13.51 -3.30
C TYR A 553 17.82 14.82 -3.32
N LEU A 554 17.67 15.64 -4.38
CA LEU A 554 18.38 16.90 -4.55
C LEU A 554 18.01 17.91 -3.45
N GLY A 555 16.72 18.02 -3.10
CA GLY A 555 16.27 18.87 -2.00
C GLY A 555 16.88 18.46 -0.65
N ALA A 556 16.97 17.16 -0.38
CA ALA A 556 17.55 16.64 0.86
C ALA A 556 19.06 16.87 0.98
N ILE A 557 19.80 16.88 -0.15
CA ILE A 557 21.23 17.22 -0.17
C ILE A 557 21.51 18.71 -0.32
N GLY A 558 20.45 19.55 -0.29
CA GLY A 558 20.54 21.00 -0.19
C GLY A 558 20.73 21.73 -1.51
N LYS A 559 20.38 21.14 -2.66
CA LYS A 559 20.41 21.80 -3.97
C LYS A 559 19.24 22.78 -4.17
N ASP A 560 19.45 23.81 -4.99
CA ASP A 560 18.39 24.71 -5.47
C ASP A 560 17.73 24.06 -6.70
N VAL A 561 16.53 23.51 -6.50
CA VAL A 561 15.85 22.68 -7.49
C VAL A 561 14.73 23.44 -8.17
N THR A 562 14.71 23.37 -9.51
CA THR A 562 13.60 23.85 -10.32
C THR A 562 13.06 22.69 -11.17
N VAL A 563 11.75 22.44 -11.11
CA VAL A 563 11.06 21.46 -11.94
C VAL A 563 10.46 22.12 -13.17
N VAL A 564 10.60 21.52 -14.33
CA VAL A 564 9.91 21.92 -15.57
C VAL A 564 9.19 20.71 -16.13
N THR A 565 7.87 20.81 -16.26
CA THR A 565 7.02 19.73 -16.79
C THR A 565 5.94 20.26 -17.72
N ASP A 566 5.63 19.51 -18.77
CA ASP A 566 4.50 19.79 -19.68
C ASP A 566 3.15 19.32 -19.10
N GLN A 567 3.17 18.59 -17.99
CA GLN A 567 1.97 18.18 -17.28
C GLN A 567 1.29 19.38 -16.59
N LYS A 568 -0.03 19.27 -16.39
CA LYS A 568 -0.81 20.31 -15.68
C LYS A 568 -0.42 20.42 -14.20
N GLU A 569 0.10 19.35 -13.65
CA GLU A 569 0.50 19.25 -12.26
C GLU A 569 1.68 18.27 -12.13
N PHE A 570 2.75 18.71 -11.47
CA PHE A 570 3.92 17.87 -11.21
C PHE A 570 3.57 16.70 -10.27
N GLY A 571 3.98 15.51 -10.65
CA GLY A 571 3.75 14.27 -9.89
C GLY A 571 2.35 13.68 -10.06
N SER A 572 1.61 14.09 -11.11
CA SER A 572 0.26 13.57 -11.38
C SER A 572 0.21 12.05 -11.61
N SER A 573 1.31 11.44 -12.05
CA SER A 573 1.48 10.00 -12.24
C SER A 573 1.98 9.26 -10.98
N VAL A 574 2.42 10.01 -9.96
CA VAL A 574 2.99 9.46 -8.71
C VAL A 574 1.89 9.22 -7.69
N GLU A 575 2.12 8.26 -6.79
CA GLU A 575 1.17 7.96 -5.73
C GLU A 575 0.90 9.19 -4.85
N VAL A 576 -0.37 9.48 -4.63
CA VAL A 576 -0.87 10.76 -4.11
C VAL A 576 -0.40 11.10 -2.69
N ILE A 577 -0.25 10.11 -1.82
CA ILE A 577 0.20 10.36 -0.43
C ILE A 577 1.70 10.67 -0.39
N HIS A 578 2.51 9.99 -1.21
CA HIS A 578 3.92 10.34 -1.38
C HIS A 578 4.08 11.75 -1.93
N MET A 579 3.26 12.12 -2.92
CA MET A 579 3.27 13.50 -3.46
C MET A 579 2.81 14.53 -2.44
N TYR A 580 1.81 14.20 -1.60
CA TYR A 580 1.41 15.08 -0.49
C TYR A 580 2.58 15.39 0.45
N VAL A 581 3.31 14.34 0.89
CA VAL A 581 4.49 14.51 1.75
C VAL A 581 5.60 15.28 1.03
N LEU A 582 5.87 14.94 -0.24
CA LEU A 582 6.89 15.63 -1.03
C LEU A 582 6.58 17.13 -1.21
N ARG A 583 5.34 17.47 -1.56
CA ARG A 583 4.90 18.87 -1.74
C ARG A 583 5.02 19.69 -0.46
N LYS A 584 4.72 19.11 0.70
CA LYS A 584 4.95 19.76 1.99
C LYS A 584 6.43 20.13 2.17
N ARG A 585 7.34 19.20 1.86
CA ARG A 585 8.79 19.45 1.92
C ARG A 585 9.27 20.46 0.89
N MET A 586 8.76 20.41 -0.35
CA MET A 586 9.05 21.34 -1.42
C MET A 586 8.69 22.79 -1.04
N ALA A 587 7.58 22.96 -0.32
CA ALA A 587 7.12 24.26 0.19
C ALA A 587 7.76 24.66 1.52
N GLN A 588 8.78 23.94 2.00
CA GLN A 588 9.42 24.14 3.31
C GLN A 588 8.47 24.01 4.52
N GLY A 589 7.35 23.33 4.33
CA GLY A 589 6.38 23.05 5.38
C GLY A 589 6.71 21.74 6.13
N ASP A 590 6.22 21.63 7.35
CA ASP A 590 6.29 20.38 8.11
C ASP A 590 5.34 19.34 7.51
N ALA A 591 5.80 18.11 7.45
CA ALA A 591 5.01 16.97 6.99
C ALA A 591 4.49 16.17 8.19
N GLU A 592 3.48 16.71 8.87
CA GLU A 592 2.78 16.03 9.99
C GLU A 592 3.73 15.41 11.04
N ALA A 593 3.57 14.11 11.32
CA ALA A 593 4.40 13.37 12.29
C ALA A 593 5.86 13.13 11.84
N LEU A 594 6.26 13.60 10.66
CA LEU A 594 7.62 13.40 10.16
C LEU A 594 8.61 14.38 10.81
N SER A 595 9.64 13.87 11.45
CA SER A 595 10.75 14.65 11.99
C SER A 595 11.74 15.16 10.92
N SER A 596 11.40 15.09 9.64
CA SER A 596 12.29 15.44 8.55
C SER A 596 12.47 16.96 8.44
N LYS A 597 13.74 17.39 8.39
CA LYS A 597 14.07 18.79 8.18
C LYS A 597 13.53 19.31 6.84
N PRO A 598 13.04 20.58 6.79
CA PRO A 598 12.68 21.23 5.53
C PRO A 598 13.89 21.31 4.59
N TYR A 599 13.63 21.41 3.29
CA TYR A 599 14.69 21.62 2.31
C TYR A 599 15.35 22.99 2.51
N LYS A 600 16.63 23.08 2.15
CA LYS A 600 17.39 24.35 2.24
C LYS A 600 16.76 25.45 1.39
N TYR A 601 16.26 25.10 0.21
CA TYR A 601 15.59 25.98 -0.72
C TYR A 601 14.19 25.48 -1.04
N PRO A 602 13.19 26.36 -1.24
CA PRO A 602 11.89 25.95 -1.77
C PRO A 602 12.06 25.48 -3.21
N VAL A 603 11.38 24.38 -3.57
CA VAL A 603 11.40 23.88 -4.94
C VAL A 603 10.48 24.72 -5.82
N LYS A 604 11.00 25.27 -6.91
CA LYS A 604 10.21 25.98 -7.91
C LYS A 604 9.65 24.98 -8.92
N VAL A 605 8.40 25.16 -9.33
CA VAL A 605 7.75 24.25 -10.31
C VAL A 605 7.13 25.09 -11.44
N PHE A 606 7.50 24.76 -12.67
CA PHE A 606 6.90 25.27 -13.89
C PHE A 606 6.07 24.15 -14.52
N GLU A 607 4.76 24.22 -14.30
CA GLU A 607 3.77 23.28 -14.82
C GLU A 607 3.17 23.76 -16.14
N SER A 608 2.68 22.86 -16.99
CA SER A 608 2.23 23.18 -18.34
C SER A 608 3.26 24.01 -19.13
N ALA A 609 4.55 23.68 -18.95
CA ALA A 609 5.69 24.42 -19.48
C ALA A 609 6.72 23.46 -20.10
N ARG A 610 7.55 23.98 -21.00
CA ARG A 610 8.59 23.22 -21.69
C ARG A 610 9.92 23.95 -21.65
N LEU A 611 11.01 23.22 -21.68
CA LEU A 611 12.31 23.82 -21.97
C LEU A 611 12.31 24.31 -23.42
N TYR A 612 12.54 25.62 -23.59
CA TYR A 612 12.67 26.28 -24.90
C TYR A 612 14.11 26.17 -25.40
N SER A 613 15.09 26.44 -24.52
CA SER A 613 16.51 26.31 -24.85
C SER A 613 17.37 26.12 -23.62
N ILE A 614 18.53 25.47 -23.80
CA ILE A 614 19.55 25.23 -22.79
C ILE A 614 20.81 26.04 -23.16
N GLY A 615 21.21 26.94 -22.28
CA GLY A 615 22.44 27.75 -22.39
C GLY A 615 23.59 27.22 -21.54
N GLY A 616 24.63 28.04 -21.34
CA GLY A 616 25.80 27.66 -20.51
C GLY A 616 25.47 27.52 -19.04
N ASN A 617 24.82 28.51 -18.43
CA ASN A 617 24.47 28.58 -17.01
C ASN A 617 23.01 28.98 -16.79
N GLU A 618 22.17 28.82 -17.80
CA GLU A 618 20.75 29.18 -17.76
C GLU A 618 19.93 28.26 -18.68
N VAL A 619 18.67 28.15 -18.40
CA VAL A 619 17.69 27.57 -19.30
C VAL A 619 16.56 28.58 -19.56
N LYS A 620 15.94 28.52 -20.72
CA LYS A 620 14.70 29.24 -21.01
C LYS A 620 13.54 28.30 -21.03
N VAL A 621 12.50 28.67 -20.29
CA VAL A 621 11.24 27.90 -20.15
C VAL A 621 10.14 28.70 -20.83
N ILE A 622 9.33 28.02 -21.64
CA ILE A 622 8.15 28.60 -22.28
C ILE A 622 6.89 28.01 -21.65
N ASP A 623 5.96 28.85 -21.22
CA ASP A 623 4.67 28.44 -20.67
C ASP A 623 3.59 28.31 -21.77
N LYS A 624 2.38 27.86 -21.39
CA LYS A 624 1.24 27.73 -22.31
C LYS A 624 0.75 29.03 -22.89
N SER A 625 1.12 30.17 -22.30
CA SER A 625 0.79 31.53 -22.79
C SER A 625 1.90 32.11 -23.67
N MET A 626 2.89 31.31 -24.05
CA MET A 626 4.06 31.68 -24.86
C MET A 626 5.00 32.66 -24.16
N ASN A 627 4.92 32.83 -22.84
CA ASN A 627 5.87 33.65 -22.11
C ASN A 627 7.17 32.86 -21.89
N ILE A 628 8.29 33.51 -22.12
CA ILE A 628 9.62 32.95 -21.92
C ILE A 628 10.22 33.47 -20.62
N THR A 629 10.57 32.54 -19.71
CA THR A 629 11.25 32.83 -18.45
C THR A 629 12.65 32.26 -18.50
N THR A 630 13.66 33.04 -18.15
CA THR A 630 15.05 32.61 -18.03
C THR A 630 15.33 32.19 -16.59
N ILE A 631 15.89 30.99 -16.40
CA ILE A 631 16.15 30.36 -15.10
C ILE A 631 17.64 30.03 -15.02
N PRO A 632 18.37 30.47 -13.98
CA PRO A 632 19.74 30.04 -13.74
C PRO A 632 19.80 28.53 -13.52
N ALA A 633 20.69 27.81 -14.20
CA ALA A 633 20.87 26.38 -14.10
C ALA A 633 22.33 26.00 -14.34
N ASP A 634 22.91 25.24 -13.42
CA ASP A 634 24.22 24.64 -13.60
C ASP A 634 24.11 23.34 -14.42
N ASP A 635 23.05 22.55 -14.11
CA ASP A 635 22.76 21.29 -14.80
C ASP A 635 21.26 21.12 -15.08
N VAL A 636 20.96 20.36 -16.12
CA VAL A 636 19.62 19.89 -16.46
C VAL A 636 19.59 18.37 -16.41
N VAL A 637 18.67 17.79 -15.65
CA VAL A 637 18.48 16.34 -15.60
C VAL A 637 17.19 15.97 -16.33
N THR A 638 17.29 15.15 -17.38
CA THR A 638 16.10 14.62 -18.05
C THR A 638 15.52 13.45 -17.29
N CYS A 639 14.21 13.52 -17.03
CA CYS A 639 13.42 12.45 -16.44
C CYS A 639 12.47 11.82 -17.47
N TYR A 640 12.62 12.11 -18.74
CA TYR A 640 11.88 11.42 -19.80
C TYR A 640 12.50 10.06 -20.08
N THR A 641 11.68 9.01 -20.07
CA THR A 641 12.10 7.63 -20.28
C THR A 641 11.35 7.00 -21.46
N LYS A 642 12.02 6.08 -22.13
CA LYS A 642 11.47 5.24 -23.21
C LYS A 642 11.91 3.79 -23.04
N PRO A 643 11.20 2.83 -23.67
CA PRO A 643 11.66 1.45 -23.70
C PRO A 643 13.11 1.33 -24.16
N ASN A 644 13.87 0.44 -23.53
CA ASN A 644 15.22 0.15 -23.96
C ASN A 644 15.20 -0.69 -25.25
N THR A 645 15.68 -0.14 -26.34
CA THR A 645 15.72 -0.78 -27.66
C THR A 645 17.13 -1.28 -28.03
N GLY A 646 18.09 -1.26 -27.11
CA GLY A 646 19.49 -1.65 -27.42
C GLY A 646 19.63 -3.07 -27.97
N MET A 647 18.76 -3.99 -27.57
CA MET A 647 18.75 -5.39 -28.00
C MET A 647 17.73 -5.71 -29.11
N SER A 648 17.01 -4.74 -29.66
CA SER A 648 15.91 -4.98 -30.61
C SER A 648 16.34 -5.82 -31.81
N ALA A 649 17.50 -5.53 -32.40
CA ALA A 649 18.00 -6.30 -33.53
C ALA A 649 18.24 -7.79 -33.22
N VAL A 650 18.68 -8.09 -31.99
CA VAL A 650 18.88 -9.49 -31.54
C VAL A 650 17.53 -10.16 -31.34
N PHE A 651 16.56 -9.47 -30.77
CA PHE A 651 15.20 -9.99 -30.56
C PHE A 651 14.47 -10.23 -31.90
N ASP A 652 14.59 -9.33 -32.86
CA ASP A 652 14.04 -9.49 -34.21
C ASP A 652 14.62 -10.71 -34.92
N GLN A 653 15.95 -10.95 -34.78
CA GLN A 653 16.61 -12.15 -35.32
C GLN A 653 16.13 -13.42 -34.64
N LEU A 654 15.90 -13.44 -33.33
CA LEU A 654 15.36 -14.58 -32.61
C LEU A 654 13.97 -14.95 -33.11
N GLU A 655 13.05 -13.96 -33.21
CA GLU A 655 11.71 -14.19 -33.74
C GLU A 655 11.72 -14.70 -35.19
N ALA A 656 12.59 -14.14 -36.03
CA ALA A 656 12.80 -14.62 -37.41
C ALA A 656 13.35 -16.05 -37.46
N SER A 657 14.11 -16.49 -36.46
CA SER A 657 14.61 -17.87 -36.33
C SER A 657 13.62 -18.86 -35.75
N GLY A 658 12.45 -18.37 -35.26
CA GLY A 658 11.40 -19.17 -34.62
C GLY A 658 11.51 -19.27 -33.11
N THR A 659 12.44 -18.59 -32.46
CA THR A 659 12.51 -18.47 -31.00
C THR A 659 11.59 -17.34 -30.53
N PRO A 660 10.51 -17.63 -29.76
CA PRO A 660 9.57 -16.59 -29.32
C PRO A 660 10.23 -15.64 -28.33
N VAL A 661 9.94 -14.34 -28.49
CA VAL A 661 10.37 -13.28 -27.57
C VAL A 661 9.13 -12.63 -26.93
N VAL A 662 9.15 -12.50 -25.60
CA VAL A 662 8.10 -11.79 -24.85
C VAL A 662 8.69 -10.58 -24.15
N THR A 663 8.06 -9.41 -24.29
CA THR A 663 8.55 -8.17 -23.68
C THR A 663 7.68 -7.78 -22.49
N ILE A 664 8.28 -7.49 -21.34
CA ILE A 664 7.60 -7.11 -20.09
C ILE A 664 8.15 -5.83 -19.46
N GLY A 665 7.40 -5.30 -18.51
CA GLY A 665 7.81 -4.17 -17.68
C GLY A 665 8.07 -2.91 -18.50
N ASP A 666 9.09 -2.15 -18.10
CA ASP A 666 9.42 -0.88 -18.74
C ASP A 666 10.04 -1.04 -20.14
N ALA A 667 10.51 -2.23 -20.50
CA ALA A 667 10.89 -2.54 -21.86
C ALA A 667 9.69 -2.57 -22.83
N LYS A 668 8.49 -2.85 -22.32
CA LYS A 668 7.22 -2.76 -23.05
C LYS A 668 6.66 -1.33 -23.01
N SER A 669 6.61 -0.74 -21.83
CA SER A 669 6.15 0.63 -21.59
C SER A 669 6.60 1.09 -20.21
N PRO A 670 7.35 2.18 -20.08
CA PRO A 670 7.77 2.71 -18.79
C PRO A 670 6.59 3.03 -17.87
N ARG A 671 6.56 2.42 -16.67
CA ARG A 671 5.49 2.59 -15.67
C ARG A 671 6.04 2.59 -14.25
N ASN A 672 5.89 1.51 -13.53
CA ASN A 672 6.28 1.41 -12.12
C ASN A 672 6.66 -0.03 -11.73
N LEU A 673 7.18 -0.18 -10.51
CA LEU A 673 7.58 -1.47 -9.94
C LEU A 673 6.46 -2.51 -9.98
N HIS A 674 5.21 -2.11 -9.66
CA HIS A 674 4.06 -3.02 -9.64
C HIS A 674 3.84 -3.68 -11.01
N ALA A 675 3.86 -2.89 -12.10
CA ALA A 675 3.69 -3.41 -13.45
C ALA A 675 4.79 -4.43 -13.81
N ALA A 676 6.05 -4.12 -13.48
CA ALA A 676 7.18 -5.00 -13.77
C ALA A 676 7.07 -6.35 -13.02
N ILE A 677 6.77 -6.33 -11.72
CA ILE A 677 6.61 -7.52 -10.88
C ILE A 677 5.44 -8.38 -11.37
N LYS A 678 4.28 -7.74 -11.59
CA LYS A 678 3.07 -8.44 -12.03
C LYS A 678 3.25 -9.08 -13.39
N GLU A 679 3.80 -8.38 -14.38
CA GLU A 679 4.04 -8.91 -15.72
C GLU A 679 5.10 -10.03 -15.71
N GLY A 680 6.14 -9.96 -14.85
CA GLY A 680 7.10 -11.03 -14.66
C GLY A 680 6.46 -12.34 -14.19
N ALA A 681 5.56 -12.26 -13.21
CA ALA A 681 4.81 -13.42 -12.75
C ALA A 681 3.79 -13.92 -13.79
N GLN A 682 3.04 -13.02 -14.42
CA GLN A 682 2.04 -13.35 -15.44
C GLN A 682 2.66 -14.00 -16.67
N PHE A 683 3.86 -13.60 -17.07
CA PHE A 683 4.59 -14.26 -18.16
C PHE A 683 4.68 -15.77 -17.94
N VAL A 684 5.06 -16.21 -16.75
CA VAL A 684 5.19 -17.65 -16.45
C VAL A 684 3.84 -18.36 -16.42
N LEU A 685 2.79 -17.71 -15.95
CA LEU A 685 1.42 -18.28 -15.99
C LEU A 685 0.94 -18.52 -17.43
N GLN A 686 1.30 -17.64 -18.34
CA GLN A 686 0.90 -17.75 -19.75
C GLN A 686 1.63 -18.85 -20.52
N LEU A 687 2.80 -19.33 -20.01
CA LEU A 687 3.55 -20.41 -20.65
C LEU A 687 2.80 -21.75 -20.67
N SER A 688 1.82 -21.93 -19.80
CA SER A 688 1.05 -23.17 -19.71
C SER A 688 -0.40 -22.86 -19.32
N PRO A 689 -1.30 -22.63 -20.29
CA PRO A 689 -2.73 -22.37 -20.03
C PRO A 689 -3.42 -23.47 -19.23
N ASP A 690 -2.90 -24.71 -19.27
CA ASP A 690 -3.41 -25.86 -18.52
C ASP A 690 -3.10 -25.77 -16.99
N HIS A 691 -2.32 -24.78 -16.54
CA HIS A 691 -2.04 -24.51 -15.14
C HIS A 691 -3.09 -23.65 -14.43
N LEU A 692 -4.08 -23.16 -15.15
CA LEU A 692 -5.28 -22.58 -14.54
C LEU A 692 -6.18 -23.73 -14.11
N MET A 693 -6.53 -23.85 -12.84
CA MET A 693 -7.44 -24.89 -12.39
C MET A 693 -8.78 -24.80 -13.12
N LYS A 694 -9.07 -25.78 -13.94
CA LYS A 694 -10.42 -26.11 -14.41
C LYS A 694 -11.17 -26.84 -13.30
N ASN A 695 -11.46 -26.20 -12.18
CA ASN A 695 -12.40 -26.76 -11.22
C ASN A 695 -13.73 -26.06 -11.35
N ALA A 696 -14.65 -26.71 -12.03
CA ALA A 696 -16.05 -26.35 -12.16
C ALA A 696 -16.80 -26.28 -10.80
N ASN A 697 -16.14 -26.59 -9.70
CA ASN A 697 -16.77 -26.78 -8.39
C ASN A 697 -16.35 -25.76 -7.32
N GLY A 698 -15.68 -24.65 -7.67
CA GLY A 698 -15.43 -23.57 -6.70
C GLY A 698 -14.62 -23.95 -5.43
N ALA A 699 -13.98 -25.12 -5.41
CA ALA A 699 -13.14 -25.51 -4.29
C ALA A 699 -11.82 -24.74 -4.37
N LEU A 700 -11.59 -23.88 -3.39
CA LEU A 700 -10.27 -23.34 -3.06
C LEU A 700 -9.29 -24.50 -2.93
N ILE A 701 -8.08 -24.33 -3.44
CA ILE A 701 -7.02 -25.34 -3.37
C ILE A 701 -6.76 -25.68 -1.92
N ASP A 702 -7.33 -26.80 -1.52
CA ASP A 702 -7.03 -27.45 -0.27
C ASP A 702 -5.76 -28.26 -0.45
N ASP A 703 -4.87 -28.24 0.52
CA ASP A 703 -3.76 -29.15 0.71
C ASP A 703 -2.54 -28.98 -0.21
N LEU A 704 -1.87 -27.79 -0.10
CA LEU A 704 -0.43 -27.81 -0.28
C LEU A 704 0.20 -28.32 1.02
N PRO A 705 1.08 -29.32 0.98
CA PRO A 705 1.94 -29.65 2.11
C PRO A 705 2.76 -28.40 2.51
N LEU A 706 3.08 -28.27 3.81
CA LEU A 706 3.82 -27.11 4.35
C LEU A 706 5.13 -26.82 3.59
N ASP A 707 5.78 -27.86 3.07
CA ASP A 707 6.97 -27.81 2.23
C ASP A 707 6.73 -27.16 0.85
N ALA A 708 5.53 -27.26 0.28
CA ALA A 708 5.18 -26.54 -0.94
C ALA A 708 4.83 -25.05 -0.68
N MET A 709 4.48 -24.66 0.56
CA MET A 709 4.33 -23.27 0.96
C MET A 709 5.67 -22.53 1.01
N GLU A 710 6.79 -23.22 1.11
CA GLU A 710 8.12 -22.61 1.08
C GLU A 710 8.42 -21.90 -0.24
N LEU A 711 7.74 -22.26 -1.31
CA LEU A 711 7.96 -21.70 -2.64
C LEU A 711 7.10 -20.45 -2.93
N PHE A 712 6.02 -20.21 -2.19
CA PHE A 712 5.12 -19.08 -2.38
C PHE A 712 5.14 -18.12 -1.21
#